data_75cfd2e4d379bada549be75224bd98da
#
_entry.id   75cfd2e4d379bada549be75224bd98da
#
_cell.length_a   1.000
_cell.length_b   1.000
_cell.length_c   1.000
_cell.angle_alpha   90.00
_cell.angle_beta   90.00
_cell.angle_gamma   90.00
#
_symmetry.space_group_name_H-M   'P 1'
#
loop_
_entity.id
_entity.type
_entity.pdbx_description
1 polymer ?
#
loop_
_entity_poly.entity_id
_entity_poly.type
_entity_poly.pdbx_seq_one_letter_code
_entity_poly.pdbx_strand_id
1 'polypeptide(L)'
;MIIIKNILHQCLKGVLQKRGAFLSSVLVVLFSGCSATKFVPDGGMLLKSVKIKSESKSVDVNALQPYLSQHPNSKWFSMFKIPLGVYNMSGRDSTKWGNKVLRRLGEAPVVYDSLKTLKSCHDMTVAMRNMGYMQAVVDYDVTKKKRKALVTYRLSPGRKYTIDSVEYVVDDAAVAALLNVDDAASRGLRRGMDFSNANLENERKRITQTLTDSGYFKFNRDFIHFVADSVGKDCKVDVELHLSQYRPNNNALPAPHRKYFINRIFYRGADSTGTHLRQRVLENNTALREGEAYSASALQRTYNNFARLQAVRYTNIHFTELPDTNLLDCNIQLSTNKPNTVSFQPEGTNTAGDLGAAASLTYENRNLFRGSETLSIQLRAAFEAITGLEGYQNQNYEEYGIEAKLMFPRMIAPFLSRSFRRRSNARSELLFSYNLQNRPEFHRRVLTSAWRYHWSEPYRNSAFRLDLIDIDYVHMPWISPTFKKDYLDDVSNRNAILRYNYEDLFILKTGFNFSYNNGRHALRTNFEVGGNLLNLLSRTLGSKRNAEGQYTLFNIAYAQYMKADFDYTKQFAVDLRNVVAFHFGLGVAWPYGNSKVLPFEKRYFSGGANSVRGWNVRELGPGKFRGTDGRIDFINQTGDMKLDMNVEWRTLLFWKFNAAFFIDAGNIWTLKDYADQPGGQFKINEFYKQIAVAYGLGIRLNLDYFVMRLDLGMKAVNPAYTTNKEHYPFLHPKFGRDRSLHFAVGLPF
;
A
#
# COMPACT_ATOMS: atom_id res chain seq x y z
N MET A 1 6.83 27.30 -27.98
CA MET A 1 6.26 27.21 -26.61
C MET A 1 5.31 28.37 -26.26
N ILE A 2 5.62 29.62 -26.59
CA ILE A 2 4.76 30.83 -26.36
C ILE A 2 3.43 30.75 -27.13
N ILE A 3 3.44 30.23 -28.36
CA ILE A 3 2.24 30.12 -29.20
C ILE A 3 1.23 29.12 -28.66
N ILE A 4 1.68 27.98 -28.11
CA ILE A 4 0.81 26.95 -27.48
C ILE A 4 0.21 27.49 -26.18
N LYS A 5 0.97 28.26 -25.40
CA LYS A 5 0.52 28.91 -24.16
C LYS A 5 -0.58 29.95 -24.42
N ASN A 6 -0.46 30.72 -25.50
CA ASN A 6 -1.46 31.72 -25.90
C ASN A 6 -2.72 31.09 -26.49
N ILE A 7 -2.61 30.02 -27.28
CA ILE A 7 -3.76 29.28 -27.81
C ILE A 7 -4.53 28.59 -26.68
N LEU A 8 -3.85 27.94 -25.76
CA LEU A 8 -4.48 27.35 -24.56
C LEU A 8 -5.14 28.41 -23.66
N HIS A 9 -4.51 29.58 -23.51
CA HIS A 9 -5.07 30.68 -22.70
C HIS A 9 -6.30 31.34 -23.36
N GLN A 10 -6.30 31.51 -24.69
CA GLN A 10 -7.47 32.02 -25.43
C GLN A 10 -8.60 31.00 -25.53
N CYS A 11 -8.29 29.72 -25.75
CA CYS A 11 -9.30 28.64 -25.70
C CYS A 11 -9.92 28.51 -24.29
N LEU A 12 -9.13 28.61 -23.24
CA LEU A 12 -9.62 28.58 -21.85
C LEU A 12 -10.46 29.82 -21.50
N LYS A 13 -10.11 31.04 -21.95
CA LYS A 13 -10.92 32.26 -21.71
C LYS A 13 -12.25 32.24 -22.46
N GLY A 14 -12.28 31.80 -23.72
CA GLY A 14 -13.52 31.73 -24.52
C GLY A 14 -14.52 30.68 -24.01
N VAL A 15 -14.02 29.57 -23.44
CA VAL A 15 -14.82 28.51 -22.83
C VAL A 15 -15.36 28.92 -21.44
N LEU A 16 -14.69 29.81 -20.70
CA LEU A 16 -15.07 30.20 -19.34
C LEU A 16 -16.22 31.24 -19.25
N GLN A 17 -16.43 32.06 -20.26
CA GLN A 17 -17.47 33.10 -20.26
C GLN A 17 -18.89 32.64 -20.67
N LYS A 18 -19.02 31.47 -21.35
CA LYS A 18 -20.34 30.89 -21.70
C LYS A 18 -20.77 29.71 -20.82
N ARG A 19 -20.21 29.59 -19.63
CA ARG A 19 -20.21 28.36 -18.81
C ARG A 19 -21.43 28.08 -17.92
N GLY A 20 -22.18 29.09 -17.53
CA GLY A 20 -23.42 28.85 -16.77
C GLY A 20 -24.46 28.11 -17.60
N ALA A 21 -24.63 28.52 -18.85
CA ALA A 21 -25.58 27.93 -19.78
C ALA A 21 -25.12 26.54 -20.31
N PHE A 22 -23.81 26.32 -20.50
CA PHE A 22 -23.31 25.04 -21.01
C PHE A 22 -23.35 23.94 -19.94
N LEU A 23 -22.98 24.21 -18.68
CA LEU A 23 -23.14 23.26 -17.59
C LEU A 23 -24.62 22.94 -17.32
N SER A 24 -25.50 23.96 -17.34
CA SER A 24 -26.94 23.73 -17.20
C SER A 24 -27.52 22.94 -18.38
N SER A 25 -27.09 23.21 -19.62
CA SER A 25 -27.57 22.43 -20.78
C SER A 25 -26.97 21.01 -20.82
N VAL A 26 -25.73 20.80 -20.40
CA VAL A 26 -25.17 19.46 -20.22
C VAL A 26 -25.88 18.69 -19.10
N LEU A 27 -26.21 19.37 -17.99
CA LEU A 27 -26.99 18.77 -16.91
C LEU A 27 -28.42 18.46 -17.34
N VAL A 28 -29.07 19.34 -18.09
CA VAL A 28 -30.42 19.14 -18.64
C VAL A 28 -30.44 18.05 -19.70
N VAL A 29 -29.42 17.93 -20.55
CA VAL A 29 -29.25 16.84 -21.53
C VAL A 29 -28.96 15.51 -20.82
N LEU A 30 -28.26 15.50 -19.70
CA LEU A 30 -28.05 14.30 -18.89
C LEU A 30 -29.33 13.85 -18.18
N PHE A 31 -30.26 14.75 -17.89
CA PHE A 31 -31.54 14.46 -17.27
C PHE A 31 -32.72 14.34 -18.25
N SER A 32 -32.60 14.82 -19.49
CA SER A 32 -33.62 14.61 -20.53
C SER A 32 -33.57 13.15 -20.99
N GLY A 33 -34.52 12.38 -20.49
CA GLY A 33 -34.64 10.93 -20.54
C GLY A 33 -34.51 10.28 -21.91
N CYS A 34 -33.29 9.94 -22.30
CA CYS A 34 -33.12 8.82 -23.21
C CYS A 34 -33.68 7.57 -22.53
N SER A 35 -34.67 6.92 -23.15
CA SER A 35 -35.27 5.69 -22.61
C SER A 35 -34.15 4.69 -22.27
N ALA A 36 -34.00 4.34 -21.00
CA ALA A 36 -33.01 3.37 -20.55
C ALA A 36 -33.15 2.00 -21.23
N THR A 37 -34.21 1.78 -21.95
CA THR A 37 -34.56 0.54 -22.65
C THR A 37 -34.47 0.64 -24.18
N LYS A 38 -33.85 1.70 -24.73
CA LYS A 38 -33.75 1.96 -26.18
C LYS A 38 -33.15 0.79 -26.98
N PHE A 39 -32.16 0.14 -26.46
CA PHE A 39 -31.44 -0.98 -27.07
C PHE A 39 -31.75 -2.35 -26.44
N VAL A 40 -32.76 -2.43 -25.59
CA VAL A 40 -33.24 -3.71 -25.10
C VAL A 40 -34.03 -4.39 -26.22
N PRO A 41 -33.74 -5.65 -26.61
CA PRO A 41 -34.43 -6.39 -27.62
C PRO A 41 -35.97 -6.43 -27.35
N ASP A 42 -36.75 -6.60 -28.40
CA ASP A 42 -38.20 -6.77 -28.25
C ASP A 42 -38.49 -8.08 -27.50
N GLY A 43 -39.41 -8.03 -26.54
CA GLY A 43 -39.64 -9.12 -25.60
C GLY A 43 -38.65 -9.18 -24.41
N GLY A 44 -37.48 -8.56 -24.51
CA GLY A 44 -36.51 -8.52 -23.44
C GLY A 44 -36.80 -7.45 -22.37
N MET A 45 -36.21 -7.62 -21.18
CA MET A 45 -36.31 -6.68 -20.07
C MET A 45 -34.92 -6.24 -19.59
N LEU A 46 -34.76 -4.94 -19.32
CA LEU A 46 -33.56 -4.41 -18.72
C LEU A 46 -33.44 -4.90 -17.26
N LEU A 47 -32.33 -5.49 -16.88
CA LEU A 47 -32.01 -5.82 -15.48
C LEU A 47 -31.73 -4.52 -14.70
N LYS A 48 -32.74 -4.05 -13.96
CA LYS A 48 -32.65 -2.76 -13.24
C LYS A 48 -31.84 -2.86 -11.96
N SER A 49 -32.08 -3.93 -11.19
CA SER A 49 -31.40 -4.17 -9.91
C SER A 49 -31.44 -5.64 -9.53
N VAL A 50 -30.42 -6.07 -8.82
CA VAL A 50 -30.36 -7.37 -8.15
C VAL A 50 -30.19 -7.09 -6.66
N LYS A 51 -30.97 -7.77 -5.83
CA LYS A 51 -30.91 -7.68 -4.37
C LYS A 51 -30.85 -9.09 -3.79
N ILE A 52 -30.03 -9.26 -2.77
CA ILE A 52 -30.02 -10.47 -1.95
C ILE A 52 -30.58 -10.09 -0.58
N LYS A 53 -31.59 -10.82 -0.13
CA LYS A 53 -32.19 -10.65 1.19
C LYS A 53 -32.09 -11.98 1.95
N SER A 54 -31.65 -11.96 3.17
CA SER A 54 -31.62 -13.11 4.05
C SER A 54 -32.67 -12.95 5.15
N GLU A 55 -33.33 -14.03 5.49
CA GLU A 55 -34.25 -14.11 6.63
C GLU A 55 -33.49 -14.09 7.96
N SER A 56 -32.22 -14.50 7.96
CA SER A 56 -31.34 -14.50 9.13
C SER A 56 -30.21 -13.50 8.98
N LYS A 57 -29.89 -12.79 10.06
CA LYS A 57 -28.73 -11.91 10.17
C LYS A 57 -27.39 -12.66 10.27
N SER A 58 -27.42 -13.98 10.49
CA SER A 58 -26.21 -14.79 10.65
C SER A 58 -25.46 -15.01 9.33
N VAL A 59 -26.11 -14.79 8.18
CA VAL A 59 -25.50 -14.94 6.85
C VAL A 59 -24.96 -13.61 6.37
N ASP A 60 -23.65 -13.56 6.07
CA ASP A 60 -23.06 -12.41 5.38
C ASP A 60 -23.47 -12.42 3.90
N VAL A 61 -24.45 -11.58 3.58
CA VAL A 61 -24.95 -11.41 2.21
C VAL A 61 -23.86 -10.96 1.23
N ASN A 62 -22.86 -10.24 1.70
CA ASN A 62 -21.77 -9.77 0.84
C ASN A 62 -20.86 -10.93 0.38
N ALA A 63 -20.72 -11.96 1.20
CA ALA A 63 -19.97 -13.16 0.84
C ALA A 63 -20.62 -13.95 -0.32
N LEU A 64 -21.91 -13.72 -0.57
CA LEU A 64 -22.65 -14.38 -1.64
C LEU A 64 -22.72 -13.60 -2.96
N GLN A 65 -22.30 -12.34 -2.98
CA GLN A 65 -22.29 -11.53 -4.21
C GLN A 65 -21.46 -12.12 -5.37
N PRO A 66 -20.31 -12.77 -5.13
CA PRO A 66 -19.53 -13.40 -6.21
C PRO A 66 -20.25 -14.54 -6.96
N TYR A 67 -21.28 -15.12 -6.35
CA TYR A 67 -22.07 -16.20 -6.94
C TYR A 67 -23.22 -15.72 -7.83
N LEU A 68 -23.37 -14.40 -7.99
CA LEU A 68 -24.32 -13.83 -8.95
C LEU A 68 -23.79 -13.94 -10.37
N SER A 69 -24.50 -14.66 -11.23
CA SER A 69 -24.17 -14.81 -12.67
C SER A 69 -24.59 -13.60 -13.51
N GLN A 70 -25.38 -12.67 -12.95
CA GLN A 70 -25.79 -11.42 -13.58
C GLN A 70 -25.73 -10.23 -12.64
N HIS A 71 -25.12 -9.15 -13.14
CA HIS A 71 -25.09 -7.86 -12.44
C HIS A 71 -25.83 -6.80 -13.26
N PRO A 72 -26.56 -5.87 -12.62
CA PRO A 72 -27.20 -4.76 -13.33
C PRO A 72 -26.13 -3.81 -13.88
N ASN A 73 -26.51 -2.97 -14.86
CA ASN A 73 -25.64 -1.95 -15.38
C ASN A 73 -24.98 -1.12 -14.27
N SER A 74 -23.73 -0.82 -14.46
CA SER A 74 -22.89 -0.08 -13.50
C SER A 74 -23.43 1.32 -13.23
N LYS A 75 -23.09 1.84 -12.04
CA LYS A 75 -23.46 3.19 -11.63
C LYS A 75 -22.19 3.95 -11.25
N TRP A 76 -22.06 5.19 -11.73
CA TRP A 76 -21.07 6.09 -11.20
C TRP A 76 -21.48 6.53 -9.79
N PHE A 77 -20.53 6.54 -8.88
CA PHE A 77 -20.76 6.83 -7.46
C PHE A 77 -21.93 6.04 -6.85
N SER A 78 -22.15 4.78 -7.31
CA SER A 78 -23.24 3.89 -6.91
C SER A 78 -24.67 4.46 -7.08
N MET A 79 -24.81 5.66 -7.64
CA MET A 79 -26.09 6.37 -7.81
C MET A 79 -26.51 6.52 -9.27
N PHE A 80 -25.65 6.96 -10.14
CA PHE A 80 -26.00 7.42 -11.49
C PHE A 80 -25.67 6.38 -12.56
N LYS A 81 -26.68 5.93 -13.33
CA LYS A 81 -26.51 4.99 -14.48
C LYS A 81 -25.98 5.70 -15.74
N ILE A 82 -24.98 6.56 -15.59
CA ILE A 82 -24.40 7.34 -16.70
C ILE A 82 -23.85 6.44 -17.81
N PRO A 83 -23.11 5.33 -17.55
CA PRO A 83 -22.60 4.48 -18.63
C PRO A 83 -23.70 3.94 -19.55
N LEU A 84 -24.83 3.50 -18.99
CA LEU A 84 -25.99 3.08 -19.77
C LEU A 84 -26.60 4.26 -20.55
N GLY A 85 -26.65 5.46 -19.94
CA GLY A 85 -27.11 6.69 -20.60
C GLY A 85 -26.26 7.03 -21.83
N VAL A 86 -24.93 7.03 -21.69
CA VAL A 86 -23.98 7.28 -22.79
C VAL A 86 -24.16 6.29 -23.93
N TYR A 87 -24.32 4.99 -23.62
CA TYR A 87 -24.60 3.99 -24.64
C TYR A 87 -25.93 4.28 -25.37
N ASN A 88 -26.96 4.66 -24.65
CA ASN A 88 -28.29 4.95 -25.22
C ASN A 88 -28.36 6.25 -26.03
N MET A 89 -27.39 7.16 -25.85
CA MET A 89 -27.24 8.35 -26.72
C MET A 89 -26.78 7.98 -28.14
N SER A 90 -26.17 6.80 -28.34
CA SER A 90 -25.78 6.35 -29.66
C SER A 90 -26.99 6.16 -30.59
N GLY A 91 -26.80 6.37 -31.89
CA GLY A 91 -27.78 6.04 -32.91
C GLY A 91 -27.88 4.52 -33.12
N ARG A 92 -28.94 4.08 -33.85
CA ARG A 92 -29.11 2.65 -34.18
C ARG A 92 -28.03 2.14 -35.15
N ASP A 93 -27.56 2.98 -36.05
CA ASP A 93 -26.48 2.69 -36.99
C ASP A 93 -25.12 2.56 -36.24
N SER A 94 -24.63 1.34 -36.15
CA SER A 94 -23.36 1.03 -35.47
C SER A 94 -22.11 1.35 -36.27
N THR A 95 -22.25 1.69 -37.57
CA THR A 95 -21.11 1.93 -38.45
C THR A 95 -20.54 3.34 -38.28
N LYS A 96 -21.37 4.31 -37.92
CA LYS A 96 -20.98 5.71 -37.73
C LYS A 96 -19.98 5.87 -36.60
N TRP A 97 -18.89 6.60 -36.86
CA TRP A 97 -17.81 6.80 -35.89
C TRP A 97 -18.30 7.30 -34.50
N GLY A 98 -19.15 8.33 -34.47
CA GLY A 98 -19.69 8.86 -33.20
C GLY A 98 -20.49 7.83 -32.41
N ASN A 99 -21.25 6.96 -33.08
CA ASN A 99 -21.98 5.87 -32.42
C ASN A 99 -21.03 4.78 -31.89
N LYS A 100 -19.96 4.45 -32.63
CA LYS A 100 -18.92 3.53 -32.16
C LYS A 100 -18.26 4.05 -30.90
N VAL A 101 -17.92 5.33 -30.85
CA VAL A 101 -17.30 5.98 -29.67
C VAL A 101 -18.28 5.92 -28.47
N LEU A 102 -19.53 6.36 -28.64
CA LEU A 102 -20.52 6.35 -27.55
C LEU A 102 -20.80 4.93 -27.03
N ARG A 103 -20.85 3.91 -27.90
CA ARG A 103 -21.02 2.50 -27.48
C ARG A 103 -19.78 1.95 -26.78
N ARG A 104 -18.58 2.40 -27.14
CA ARG A 104 -17.34 2.00 -26.48
C ARG A 104 -17.16 2.66 -25.12
N LEU A 105 -17.58 3.92 -24.98
CA LEU A 105 -17.52 4.68 -23.73
C LEU A 105 -18.67 4.30 -22.77
N GLY A 106 -19.83 3.92 -23.31
CA GLY A 106 -20.98 3.50 -22.56
C GLY A 106 -20.98 2.01 -22.23
N GLU A 107 -22.02 1.57 -21.55
CA GLU A 107 -22.26 0.16 -21.21
C GLU A 107 -23.58 -0.29 -21.86
N ALA A 108 -23.53 -1.39 -22.61
CA ALA A 108 -24.72 -1.97 -23.21
C ALA A 108 -25.77 -2.35 -22.15
N PRO A 109 -27.06 -2.23 -22.45
CA PRO A 109 -28.10 -2.63 -21.51
C PRO A 109 -28.00 -4.13 -21.17
N VAL A 110 -27.90 -4.43 -19.87
CA VAL A 110 -27.92 -5.82 -19.40
C VAL A 110 -29.36 -6.33 -19.44
N VAL A 111 -29.62 -7.30 -20.32
CA VAL A 111 -30.93 -7.92 -20.47
C VAL A 111 -31.10 -8.98 -19.40
N TYR A 112 -32.25 -9.01 -18.74
CA TYR A 112 -32.61 -10.04 -17.79
C TYR A 112 -32.65 -11.43 -18.45
N ASP A 113 -31.98 -12.38 -17.83
CA ASP A 113 -31.86 -13.76 -18.25
C ASP A 113 -32.27 -14.68 -17.10
N SER A 114 -33.35 -15.46 -17.32
CA SER A 114 -33.88 -16.38 -16.32
C SER A 114 -32.97 -17.56 -16.02
N LEU A 115 -32.23 -18.06 -17.02
CA LEU A 115 -31.27 -19.17 -16.82
C LEU A 115 -30.11 -18.75 -15.91
N LYS A 116 -29.59 -17.53 -16.10
CA LYS A 116 -28.59 -17.00 -15.21
C LYS A 116 -29.08 -16.74 -13.79
N THR A 117 -30.36 -16.41 -13.66
CA THR A 117 -30.99 -16.25 -12.33
C THR A 117 -31.09 -17.60 -11.62
N LEU A 118 -31.56 -18.66 -12.31
CA LEU A 118 -31.57 -20.02 -11.77
C LEU A 118 -30.16 -20.50 -11.39
N LYS A 119 -29.19 -20.26 -12.27
CA LYS A 119 -27.81 -20.59 -11.97
C LYS A 119 -27.32 -19.90 -10.70
N SER A 120 -27.62 -18.61 -10.52
CA SER A 120 -27.26 -17.88 -9.30
C SER A 120 -27.94 -18.48 -8.05
N CYS A 121 -29.19 -18.91 -8.14
CA CYS A 121 -29.83 -19.60 -7.01
C CYS A 121 -29.13 -20.89 -6.66
N HIS A 122 -28.79 -21.70 -7.66
CA HIS A 122 -28.03 -22.94 -7.45
C HIS A 122 -26.68 -22.68 -6.82
N ASP A 123 -25.87 -21.76 -7.40
CA ASP A 123 -24.51 -21.45 -6.94
C ASP A 123 -24.53 -20.87 -5.51
N MET A 124 -25.49 -20.01 -5.17
CA MET A 124 -25.65 -19.49 -3.80
C MET A 124 -26.12 -20.58 -2.83
N THR A 125 -27.00 -21.50 -3.25
CA THR A 125 -27.43 -22.62 -2.41
C THR A 125 -26.24 -23.53 -2.07
N VAL A 126 -25.41 -23.88 -3.07
CA VAL A 126 -24.19 -24.66 -2.85
C VAL A 126 -23.21 -23.93 -1.92
N ALA A 127 -23.03 -22.63 -2.14
CA ALA A 127 -22.17 -21.81 -1.28
C ALA A 127 -22.65 -21.81 0.18
N MET A 128 -23.95 -21.67 0.42
CA MET A 128 -24.52 -21.71 1.77
C MET A 128 -24.38 -23.08 2.43
N ARG A 129 -24.57 -24.16 1.68
CA ARG A 129 -24.33 -25.52 2.17
C ARG A 129 -22.87 -25.72 2.57
N ASN A 130 -21.94 -25.23 1.77
CA ASN A 130 -20.49 -25.24 2.11
C ASN A 130 -20.16 -24.42 3.37
N MET A 131 -21.01 -23.44 3.73
CA MET A 131 -20.90 -22.66 4.97
C MET A 131 -21.56 -23.33 6.19
N GLY A 132 -22.18 -24.51 6.00
CA GLY A 132 -22.83 -25.27 7.05
C GLY A 132 -24.36 -25.14 7.15
N TYR A 133 -24.99 -24.43 6.21
CA TYR A 133 -26.45 -24.33 6.13
C TYR A 133 -27.00 -25.40 5.20
N MET A 134 -27.06 -26.67 5.66
CA MET A 134 -27.37 -27.82 4.81
C MET A 134 -28.78 -27.79 4.22
N GLN A 135 -29.72 -27.19 4.94
CA GLN A 135 -31.12 -27.03 4.52
C GLN A 135 -31.35 -25.70 3.78
N ALA A 136 -30.29 -24.98 3.42
CA ALA A 136 -30.45 -23.70 2.75
C ALA A 136 -31.17 -23.83 1.42
N VAL A 137 -32.15 -22.94 1.24
CA VAL A 137 -32.90 -22.75 0.00
C VAL A 137 -32.76 -21.31 -0.45
N VAL A 138 -32.52 -21.13 -1.74
CA VAL A 138 -32.47 -19.81 -2.36
C VAL A 138 -33.54 -19.71 -3.40
N ASP A 139 -34.54 -18.90 -3.12
CA ASP A 139 -35.62 -18.56 -4.05
C ASP A 139 -35.42 -17.19 -4.66
N TYR A 140 -36.10 -16.90 -5.73
CA TYR A 140 -36.05 -15.59 -6.36
C TYR A 140 -37.44 -15.09 -6.74
N ASP A 141 -37.54 -13.75 -6.66
CA ASP A 141 -38.74 -13.05 -7.13
C ASP A 141 -38.33 -12.02 -8.19
N VAL A 142 -39.10 -11.96 -9.28
CA VAL A 142 -38.87 -11.05 -10.39
C VAL A 142 -40.02 -10.08 -10.54
N THR A 143 -39.83 -8.86 -10.07
CA THR A 143 -40.80 -7.79 -10.27
C THR A 143 -40.56 -7.14 -11.64
N LYS A 144 -41.55 -7.27 -12.52
CA LYS A 144 -41.52 -6.71 -13.89
C LYS A 144 -42.28 -5.38 -13.93
N LYS A 145 -41.63 -4.28 -14.36
CA LYS A 145 -42.27 -2.96 -14.50
C LYS A 145 -41.70 -2.19 -15.69
N LYS A 146 -42.54 -1.81 -16.67
CA LYS A 146 -42.17 -0.98 -17.84
C LYS A 146 -40.87 -1.45 -18.52
N ARG A 147 -40.81 -2.70 -19.05
CA ARG A 147 -39.62 -3.32 -19.68
C ARG A 147 -38.37 -3.37 -18.77
N LYS A 148 -38.55 -3.36 -17.45
CA LYS A 148 -37.46 -3.47 -16.46
C LYS A 148 -37.78 -4.64 -15.52
N ALA A 149 -36.74 -5.45 -15.22
CA ALA A 149 -36.77 -6.53 -14.26
C ALA A 149 -35.99 -6.15 -12.99
N LEU A 150 -36.58 -6.40 -11.83
CA LEU A 150 -35.89 -6.33 -10.53
C LEU A 150 -35.87 -7.75 -9.99
N VAL A 151 -34.70 -8.29 -9.76
CA VAL A 151 -34.52 -9.63 -9.22
C VAL A 151 -34.18 -9.49 -7.73
N THR A 152 -34.94 -10.21 -6.91
CA THR A 152 -34.67 -10.30 -5.48
C THR A 152 -34.48 -11.76 -5.12
N TYR A 153 -33.27 -12.15 -4.72
CA TYR A 153 -32.98 -13.46 -4.16
C TYR A 153 -33.36 -13.45 -2.68
N ARG A 154 -34.11 -14.44 -2.25
CA ARG A 154 -34.48 -14.66 -0.85
C ARG A 154 -33.73 -15.87 -0.33
N LEU A 155 -32.93 -15.64 0.70
CA LEU A 155 -32.14 -16.68 1.35
C LEU A 155 -32.90 -17.18 2.57
N SER A 156 -33.30 -18.43 2.55
CA SER A 156 -33.84 -19.16 3.70
C SER A 156 -32.75 -20.14 4.17
N PRO A 157 -31.83 -19.69 5.06
CA PRO A 157 -30.64 -20.47 5.43
C PRO A 157 -30.97 -21.71 6.26
N GLY A 158 -32.11 -21.73 6.95
CA GLY A 158 -32.36 -22.72 7.97
C GLY A 158 -31.41 -22.57 9.18
N ARG A 159 -31.33 -23.61 9.98
CA ARG A 159 -30.38 -23.70 11.08
C ARG A 159 -29.04 -24.13 10.56
N LYS A 160 -27.98 -23.60 11.19
CA LYS A 160 -26.61 -24.02 10.89
C LYS A 160 -26.32 -25.36 11.53
N TYR A 161 -25.72 -26.25 10.76
CA TYR A 161 -25.32 -27.56 11.26
C TYR A 161 -24.02 -27.46 12.05
N THR A 162 -23.96 -28.15 13.18
CA THR A 162 -22.80 -28.22 14.06
C THR A 162 -22.35 -29.65 14.24
N ILE A 163 -21.07 -29.85 14.48
CA ILE A 163 -20.47 -31.16 14.76
C ILE A 163 -20.89 -31.60 16.15
N ASP A 164 -21.49 -32.80 16.28
CA ASP A 164 -21.83 -33.43 17.56
C ASP A 164 -20.75 -34.34 18.07
N SER A 165 -20.24 -35.23 17.21
CA SER A 165 -19.10 -36.09 17.53
C SER A 165 -18.08 -36.10 16.40
N VAL A 166 -16.82 -36.38 16.74
CA VAL A 166 -15.75 -36.55 15.77
C VAL A 166 -14.99 -37.82 16.11
N GLU A 167 -14.95 -38.75 15.15
CA GLU A 167 -14.17 -39.97 15.24
C GLU A 167 -13.06 -39.97 14.18
N TYR A 168 -11.88 -40.41 14.56
CA TYR A 168 -10.74 -40.56 13.65
C TYR A 168 -10.45 -42.03 13.45
N VAL A 169 -10.73 -42.51 12.26
CA VAL A 169 -10.47 -43.90 11.84
C VAL A 169 -9.14 -43.93 11.10
N VAL A 170 -8.08 -44.38 11.80
CA VAL A 170 -6.71 -44.39 11.27
C VAL A 170 -6.18 -45.79 11.40
N ASP A 171 -6.01 -46.45 10.25
CA ASP A 171 -5.55 -47.88 10.19
C ASP A 171 -4.07 -48.03 10.56
N ASP A 172 -3.27 -46.99 10.44
CA ASP A 172 -1.85 -46.99 10.74
C ASP A 172 -1.60 -46.53 12.19
N ALA A 173 -1.21 -47.47 13.06
CA ALA A 173 -0.96 -47.20 14.48
C ALA A 173 0.12 -46.14 14.72
N ALA A 174 1.16 -46.06 13.88
CA ALA A 174 2.22 -45.06 14.00
C ALA A 174 1.72 -43.66 13.63
N VAL A 175 0.83 -43.55 12.66
CA VAL A 175 0.17 -42.33 12.27
C VAL A 175 -0.85 -41.89 13.33
N ALA A 176 -1.65 -42.81 13.86
CA ALA A 176 -2.60 -42.57 14.93
C ALA A 176 -1.94 -41.99 16.19
N ALA A 177 -0.83 -42.58 16.61
CA ALA A 177 -0.04 -42.12 17.76
C ALA A 177 0.56 -40.74 17.51
N LEU A 178 1.07 -40.46 16.30
CA LEU A 178 1.63 -39.14 15.95
C LEU A 178 0.56 -38.02 15.95
N LEU A 179 -0.65 -38.33 15.52
CA LEU A 179 -1.76 -37.38 15.47
C LEU A 179 -2.44 -37.22 16.85
N ASN A 180 -2.03 -38.02 17.86
CA ASN A 180 -2.69 -38.08 19.19
C ASN A 180 -4.21 -38.24 19.02
N VAL A 181 -4.63 -39.24 18.26
CA VAL A 181 -6.04 -39.42 17.86
C VAL A 181 -6.95 -39.54 19.06
N ASP A 182 -6.48 -40.09 20.19
CA ASP A 182 -7.25 -40.26 21.42
C ASP A 182 -7.43 -38.95 22.20
N ASP A 183 -6.59 -37.93 21.98
CA ASP A 183 -6.69 -36.64 22.68
C ASP A 183 -7.58 -35.65 21.89
N ALA A 184 -8.77 -35.38 22.40
CA ALA A 184 -9.71 -34.43 21.83
C ALA A 184 -9.14 -32.99 21.72
N ALA A 185 -8.16 -32.63 22.55
CA ALA A 185 -7.53 -31.30 22.49
C ALA A 185 -6.60 -31.15 21.28
N SER A 186 -6.03 -32.25 20.81
CA SER A 186 -5.13 -32.29 19.63
C SER A 186 -5.86 -32.28 18.30
N ARG A 187 -7.18 -32.49 18.29
CA ARG A 187 -8.01 -32.52 17.08
C ARG A 187 -8.33 -31.11 16.62
N GLY A 188 -8.28 -30.85 15.31
CA GLY A 188 -8.68 -29.58 14.71
C GLY A 188 -10.20 -29.44 14.61
N LEU A 189 -10.91 -30.56 14.47
CA LEU A 189 -12.37 -30.59 14.55
C LEU A 189 -12.83 -30.92 15.95
N ARG A 190 -13.81 -30.17 16.47
CA ARG A 190 -14.32 -30.29 17.84
C ARG A 190 -15.85 -30.22 17.86
N ARG A 191 -16.42 -30.87 18.87
CA ARG A 191 -17.86 -30.77 19.15
C ARG A 191 -18.30 -29.31 19.27
N GLY A 192 -19.41 -28.96 18.66
CA GLY A 192 -19.98 -27.60 18.64
C GLY A 192 -19.41 -26.68 17.57
N MET A 193 -18.37 -27.08 16.82
CA MET A 193 -17.92 -26.33 15.66
C MET A 193 -18.94 -26.41 14.52
N ASP A 194 -18.94 -25.39 13.68
CA ASP A 194 -19.74 -25.36 12.46
C ASP A 194 -19.31 -26.50 11.51
N PHE A 195 -20.27 -27.29 11.05
CA PHE A 195 -20.04 -28.25 10.00
C PHE A 195 -19.95 -27.53 8.65
N SER A 196 -18.75 -27.12 8.29
CA SER A 196 -18.48 -26.36 7.07
C SER A 196 -17.31 -26.97 6.30
N ASN A 197 -17.35 -26.82 4.97
CA ASN A 197 -16.25 -27.29 4.13
C ASN A 197 -14.90 -26.65 4.54
N ALA A 198 -14.92 -25.39 4.98
CA ALA A 198 -13.73 -24.69 5.44
C ALA A 198 -13.08 -25.36 6.66
N ASN A 199 -13.88 -25.80 7.65
CA ASN A 199 -13.37 -26.49 8.84
C ASN A 199 -12.81 -27.87 8.51
N LEU A 200 -13.52 -28.63 7.64
CA LEU A 200 -13.04 -29.93 7.16
C LEU A 200 -11.72 -29.81 6.39
N GLU A 201 -11.63 -28.85 5.47
CA GLU A 201 -10.39 -28.60 4.70
C GLU A 201 -9.23 -28.09 5.57
N ASN A 202 -9.53 -27.30 6.61
CA ASN A 202 -8.49 -26.86 7.56
C ASN A 202 -7.93 -28.05 8.33
N GLU A 203 -8.77 -28.99 8.75
CA GLU A 203 -8.32 -30.22 9.42
C GLU A 203 -7.52 -31.10 8.47
N ARG A 204 -7.99 -31.28 7.24
CA ARG A 204 -7.25 -32.02 6.20
C ARG A 204 -5.86 -31.43 5.99
N LYS A 205 -5.76 -30.10 5.91
CA LYS A 205 -4.48 -29.39 5.80
C LYS A 205 -3.59 -29.60 7.03
N ARG A 206 -4.17 -29.49 8.24
CA ARG A 206 -3.44 -29.68 9.50
C ARG A 206 -2.79 -31.07 9.56
N ILE A 207 -3.58 -32.12 9.30
CA ILE A 207 -3.10 -33.50 9.32
C ILE A 207 -2.03 -33.70 8.24
N THR A 208 -2.30 -33.28 7.00
CA THR A 208 -1.33 -33.38 5.91
C THR A 208 -0.02 -32.71 6.27
N GLN A 209 -0.07 -31.50 6.83
CA GLN A 209 1.10 -30.75 7.27
C GLN A 209 1.86 -31.48 8.39
N THR A 210 1.15 -31.98 9.41
CA THR A 210 1.76 -32.69 10.52
C THR A 210 2.49 -33.96 10.05
N LEU A 211 1.87 -34.73 9.18
CA LEU A 211 2.45 -35.97 8.65
C LEU A 211 3.62 -35.69 7.72
N THR A 212 3.46 -34.76 6.78
CA THR A 212 4.56 -34.41 5.85
C THR A 212 5.74 -33.75 6.57
N ASP A 213 5.51 -33.08 7.71
CA ASP A 213 6.58 -32.53 8.53
C ASP A 213 7.26 -33.58 9.42
N SER A 214 6.63 -34.73 9.61
CA SER A 214 7.14 -35.86 10.43
C SER A 214 7.78 -36.96 9.63
N GLY A 215 8.06 -36.73 8.35
CA GLY A 215 8.79 -37.69 7.50
C GLY A 215 7.94 -38.43 6.47
N TYR A 216 6.65 -38.29 6.46
CA TYR A 216 5.79 -39.01 5.52
C TYR A 216 5.78 -38.33 4.15
N PHE A 217 6.86 -38.49 3.39
CA PHE A 217 7.12 -37.82 2.10
C PHE A 217 6.03 -38.07 1.05
N LYS A 218 5.51 -39.32 0.97
CA LYS A 218 4.48 -39.70 -0.01
C LYS A 218 3.06 -39.39 0.43
N PHE A 219 2.87 -38.84 1.64
CA PHE A 219 1.54 -38.51 2.13
C PHE A 219 1.00 -37.28 1.44
N ASN A 220 -0.28 -37.32 1.06
CA ASN A 220 -0.98 -36.20 0.49
C ASN A 220 -2.41 -36.15 1.05
N ARG A 221 -3.13 -35.04 0.79
CA ARG A 221 -4.49 -34.79 1.28
C ARG A 221 -5.55 -35.78 0.79
N ASP A 222 -5.29 -36.47 -0.32
CA ASP A 222 -6.27 -37.36 -0.95
C ASP A 222 -6.44 -38.65 -0.18
N PHE A 223 -5.51 -38.95 0.75
CA PHE A 223 -5.66 -40.06 1.71
C PHE A 223 -6.66 -39.77 2.84
N ILE A 224 -7.16 -38.52 2.94
CA ILE A 224 -8.10 -38.10 3.99
C ILE A 224 -9.47 -37.88 3.37
N HIS A 225 -10.46 -38.64 3.83
CA HIS A 225 -11.86 -38.42 3.47
C HIS A 225 -12.74 -38.36 4.71
N PHE A 226 -13.89 -37.71 4.58
CA PHE A 226 -14.84 -37.56 5.66
C PHE A 226 -16.14 -38.28 5.33
N VAL A 227 -16.68 -38.99 6.31
CA VAL A 227 -18.02 -39.50 6.30
C VAL A 227 -18.82 -38.70 7.32
N ALA A 228 -19.99 -38.26 6.95
CA ALA A 228 -20.81 -37.39 7.80
C ALA A 228 -22.23 -37.96 7.88
N ASP A 229 -22.70 -38.21 9.10
CA ASP A 229 -24.05 -38.66 9.38
C ASP A 229 -24.84 -37.63 10.17
N SER A 230 -26.02 -37.27 9.67
CA SER A 230 -26.95 -36.34 10.31
C SER A 230 -28.32 -36.93 10.53
N VAL A 231 -28.49 -38.23 10.31
CA VAL A 231 -29.79 -38.92 10.40
C VAL A 231 -30.30 -38.93 11.84
N GLY A 232 -31.54 -38.48 12.03
CA GLY A 232 -32.22 -38.47 13.34
C GLY A 232 -31.72 -37.38 14.30
N LYS A 233 -30.84 -36.46 13.86
CA LYS A 233 -30.24 -35.40 14.70
C LYS A 233 -30.70 -34.01 14.29
N ASP A 234 -31.15 -33.19 15.26
CA ASP A 234 -31.61 -31.80 14.99
C ASP A 234 -30.40 -30.88 14.71
N CYS A 235 -30.09 -30.71 13.43
CA CYS A 235 -29.00 -29.88 12.94
C CYS A 235 -27.58 -30.21 13.52
N LYS A 236 -27.36 -31.45 13.87
CA LYS A 236 -26.09 -31.99 14.36
C LYS A 236 -25.55 -33.04 13.39
N VAL A 237 -24.25 -33.16 13.34
CA VAL A 237 -23.56 -34.09 12.43
C VAL A 237 -22.48 -34.86 13.19
N ASP A 238 -22.48 -36.17 13.08
CA ASP A 238 -21.34 -37.00 13.44
C ASP A 238 -20.40 -37.04 12.24
N VAL A 239 -19.12 -36.81 12.50
CA VAL A 239 -18.10 -36.78 11.46
C VAL A 239 -17.06 -37.85 11.76
N GLU A 240 -16.91 -38.78 10.83
CA GLU A 240 -15.81 -39.72 10.82
C GLU A 240 -14.74 -39.24 9.84
N LEU A 241 -13.52 -39.10 10.32
CA LEU A 241 -12.36 -38.82 9.49
C LEU A 241 -11.61 -40.12 9.24
N HIS A 242 -11.62 -40.56 8.01
CA HIS A 242 -10.90 -41.76 7.58
C HIS A 242 -9.56 -41.37 6.96
N LEU A 243 -8.47 -42.01 7.42
CA LEU A 243 -7.16 -41.87 6.85
C LEU A 243 -6.77 -43.19 6.20
N SER A 244 -6.80 -43.22 4.87
CA SER A 244 -6.51 -44.42 4.07
C SER A 244 -5.02 -44.76 4.08
N GLN A 245 -4.71 -46.04 3.99
CA GLN A 245 -3.34 -46.56 3.82
C GLN A 245 -2.75 -46.17 2.45
N TYR A 246 -1.45 -46.20 2.36
CA TYR A 246 -0.73 -45.91 1.11
C TYR A 246 -0.99 -47.01 0.06
N ARG A 247 -1.29 -46.58 -1.16
CA ARG A 247 -1.38 -47.47 -2.35
C ARG A 247 -0.60 -46.83 -3.49
N PRO A 248 0.44 -47.47 -4.01
CA PRO A 248 1.23 -46.91 -5.14
C PRO A 248 0.44 -46.85 -6.45
N ASN A 249 -0.56 -47.72 -6.62
CA ASN A 249 -1.51 -47.75 -7.73
C ASN A 249 -2.82 -48.41 -7.27
N ASN A 250 -3.88 -48.29 -8.07
CA ASN A 250 -5.21 -48.84 -7.74
C ASN A 250 -5.27 -50.35 -7.53
N ASN A 251 -4.30 -51.11 -8.08
CA ASN A 251 -4.25 -52.57 -8.01
C ASN A 251 -3.29 -53.08 -6.92
N ALA A 252 -2.58 -52.17 -6.24
CA ALA A 252 -1.62 -52.56 -5.20
C ALA A 252 -2.37 -52.80 -3.87
N LEU A 253 -1.83 -53.72 -3.07
CA LEU A 253 -2.29 -53.96 -1.71
C LEU A 253 -2.02 -52.70 -0.86
N PRO A 254 -2.92 -52.34 0.06
CA PRO A 254 -2.69 -51.28 1.02
C PRO A 254 -1.47 -51.59 1.89
N ALA A 255 -0.65 -50.56 2.14
CA ALA A 255 0.52 -50.66 2.99
C ALA A 255 0.58 -49.49 3.96
N PRO A 256 1.20 -49.63 5.14
CA PRO A 256 1.43 -48.53 6.05
C PRO A 256 2.22 -47.39 5.39
N HIS A 257 1.96 -46.17 5.78
CA HIS A 257 2.75 -45.02 5.35
C HIS A 257 4.16 -45.10 5.92
N ARG A 258 5.18 -44.88 5.07
CA ARG A 258 6.59 -44.96 5.46
C ARG A 258 7.14 -43.57 5.75
N LYS A 259 7.98 -43.48 6.82
CA LYS A 259 8.79 -42.30 7.11
C LYS A 259 10.05 -42.33 6.27
N TYR A 260 10.40 -41.19 5.69
CA TYR A 260 11.60 -41.00 4.89
C TYR A 260 12.55 -40.05 5.59
N PHE A 261 13.86 -40.30 5.45
CA PHE A 261 14.94 -39.52 6.00
C PHE A 261 15.81 -38.96 4.88
N ILE A 262 16.39 -37.78 5.09
CA ILE A 262 17.30 -37.16 4.12
C ILE A 262 18.66 -37.86 4.23
N ASN A 263 19.13 -38.49 3.16
CA ASN A 263 20.44 -39.11 3.10
C ASN A 263 21.53 -38.06 2.86
N ARG A 264 21.55 -37.46 1.67
CA ARG A 264 22.53 -36.46 1.26
C ARG A 264 21.86 -35.30 0.54
N ILE A 265 22.50 -34.12 0.64
CA ILE A 265 22.03 -32.90 -0.03
C ILE A 265 23.07 -32.46 -1.06
N PHE A 266 22.68 -32.46 -2.32
CA PHE A 266 23.52 -32.08 -3.45
C PHE A 266 23.14 -30.72 -3.97
N TYR A 267 24.12 -29.84 -4.15
CA TYR A 267 23.91 -28.50 -4.75
C TYR A 267 24.50 -28.50 -6.16
N ARG A 268 23.65 -28.18 -7.13
CA ARG A 268 24.05 -28.15 -8.55
C ARG A 268 23.63 -26.81 -9.17
N GLY A 269 24.49 -26.27 -10.04
CA GLY A 269 24.08 -25.19 -10.93
C GLY A 269 23.11 -25.73 -11.99
N ALA A 270 22.16 -24.92 -12.42
CA ALA A 270 21.30 -25.26 -13.56
C ALA A 270 22.11 -25.35 -14.87
N ASP A 271 23.19 -24.59 -14.93
CA ASP A 271 24.16 -24.57 -16.01
C ASP A 271 25.44 -25.31 -15.55
N SER A 272 26.26 -25.77 -16.49
CA SER A 272 27.53 -26.45 -16.24
C SER A 272 28.58 -25.61 -15.48
N THR A 273 28.31 -24.32 -15.29
CA THR A 273 29.20 -23.32 -14.67
C THR A 273 29.20 -23.32 -13.12
N GLY A 274 28.34 -24.13 -12.49
CA GLY A 274 28.23 -24.20 -11.02
C GLY A 274 27.27 -23.18 -10.41
N THR A 275 27.21 -23.11 -9.08
CA THR A 275 26.25 -22.26 -8.36
C THR A 275 26.74 -20.83 -8.15
N HIS A 276 28.01 -20.53 -8.38
CA HIS A 276 28.68 -19.23 -8.10
C HIS A 276 28.48 -18.69 -6.68
N LEU A 277 27.89 -19.47 -5.79
CA LEU A 277 27.70 -19.14 -4.37
C LEU A 277 28.67 -19.92 -3.50
N ARG A 278 29.05 -19.37 -2.34
CA ARG A 278 29.87 -20.07 -1.35
C ARG A 278 29.07 -21.24 -0.76
N GLN A 279 29.72 -22.39 -0.55
CA GLN A 279 29.09 -23.58 0.06
C GLN A 279 28.35 -23.25 1.37
N ARG A 280 28.95 -22.46 2.24
CA ARG A 280 28.34 -22.01 3.50
C ARG A 280 27.04 -21.23 3.30
N VAL A 281 26.87 -20.52 2.18
CA VAL A 281 25.63 -19.80 1.87
C VAL A 281 24.54 -20.77 1.47
N LEU A 282 24.87 -21.79 0.70
CA LEU A 282 23.97 -22.86 0.31
C LEU A 282 23.43 -23.60 1.54
N GLU A 283 24.33 -24.07 2.40
CA GLU A 283 24.01 -24.77 3.64
C GLU A 283 23.18 -23.91 4.62
N ASN A 284 23.52 -22.63 4.81
CA ASN A 284 22.79 -21.73 5.72
C ASN A 284 21.37 -21.41 5.24
N ASN A 285 21.10 -21.51 3.93
CA ASN A 285 19.78 -21.26 3.35
C ASN A 285 18.97 -22.55 3.17
N THR A 286 19.57 -23.71 3.35
CA THR A 286 18.90 -25.01 3.35
C THR A 286 18.38 -25.31 4.75
N ALA A 287 17.07 -25.45 4.89
CA ALA A 287 16.43 -25.80 6.15
C ALA A 287 16.34 -27.33 6.37
N LEU A 288 16.48 -28.11 5.30
CA LEU A 288 16.62 -29.57 5.36
C LEU A 288 18.01 -29.94 5.88
N ARG A 289 18.12 -31.07 6.58
CA ARG A 289 19.39 -31.59 7.10
C ARG A 289 19.54 -33.07 6.83
N GLU A 290 20.76 -33.47 6.55
CA GLU A 290 21.12 -34.89 6.38
C GLU A 290 20.91 -35.64 7.71
N GLY A 291 20.36 -36.86 7.63
CA GLY A 291 20.03 -37.70 8.76
C GLY A 291 18.70 -37.35 9.47
N GLU A 292 18.10 -36.17 9.21
CA GLU A 292 16.80 -35.80 9.77
C GLU A 292 15.65 -36.34 8.90
N ALA A 293 14.47 -36.49 9.51
CA ALA A 293 13.26 -36.88 8.80
C ALA A 293 12.87 -35.77 7.79
N TYR A 294 12.30 -36.20 6.66
CA TYR A 294 11.75 -35.27 5.69
C TYR A 294 10.72 -34.32 6.34
N SER A 295 10.72 -33.06 5.96
CA SER A 295 9.73 -32.07 6.40
C SER A 295 9.34 -31.14 5.24
N ALA A 296 8.04 -31.11 4.92
CA ALA A 296 7.48 -30.22 3.91
C ALA A 296 7.65 -28.74 4.28
N SER A 297 7.55 -28.40 5.56
CA SER A 297 7.82 -27.06 6.08
C SER A 297 9.29 -26.69 5.93
N ALA A 298 10.23 -27.61 6.13
CA ALA A 298 11.65 -27.36 5.91
C ALA A 298 11.95 -27.18 4.41
N LEU A 299 11.32 -27.95 3.56
CA LEU A 299 11.39 -27.79 2.10
C LEU A 299 10.89 -26.41 1.68
N GLN A 300 9.70 -26.01 2.14
CA GLN A 300 9.14 -24.70 1.83
C GLN A 300 10.01 -23.55 2.37
N ARG A 301 10.57 -23.70 3.57
CA ARG A 301 11.56 -22.73 4.10
C ARG A 301 12.79 -22.66 3.22
N THR A 302 13.28 -23.77 2.71
CA THR A 302 14.44 -23.82 1.80
C THR A 302 14.14 -23.04 0.52
N TYR A 303 13.00 -23.28 -0.12
CA TYR A 303 12.55 -22.49 -1.28
C TYR A 303 12.49 -21.00 -0.97
N ASN A 304 11.86 -20.63 0.14
CA ASN A 304 11.71 -19.24 0.55
C ASN A 304 13.07 -18.56 0.84
N ASN A 305 14.01 -19.28 1.44
CA ASN A 305 15.35 -18.78 1.74
C ASN A 305 16.13 -18.51 0.45
N PHE A 306 16.15 -19.46 -0.50
CA PHE A 306 16.82 -19.26 -1.79
C PHE A 306 16.15 -18.17 -2.64
N ALA A 307 14.82 -18.08 -2.65
CA ALA A 307 14.09 -17.03 -3.37
C ALA A 307 14.41 -15.60 -2.89
N ARG A 308 14.96 -15.45 -1.68
CA ARG A 308 15.40 -14.14 -1.15
C ARG A 308 16.78 -13.71 -1.61
N LEU A 309 17.58 -14.66 -2.11
CA LEU A 309 18.91 -14.38 -2.58
C LEU A 309 18.83 -13.72 -3.95
N GLN A 310 19.32 -12.49 -4.06
CA GLN A 310 19.29 -11.72 -5.32
C GLN A 310 20.10 -12.38 -6.44
N ALA A 311 21.11 -13.16 -6.06
CA ALA A 311 21.92 -13.96 -7.00
C ALA A 311 21.14 -15.15 -7.58
N VAL A 312 20.10 -15.63 -6.93
CA VAL A 312 19.31 -16.79 -7.35
C VAL A 312 18.12 -16.35 -8.18
N ARG A 313 17.95 -16.94 -9.35
CA ARG A 313 16.84 -16.69 -10.26
C ARG A 313 15.65 -17.61 -9.97
N TYR A 314 15.93 -18.91 -9.91
CA TYR A 314 14.97 -19.92 -9.50
C TYR A 314 15.69 -21.12 -8.85
N THR A 315 14.95 -21.83 -8.03
CA THR A 315 15.39 -23.01 -7.31
C THR A 315 14.48 -24.17 -7.68
N ASN A 316 15.06 -25.31 -8.04
CA ASN A 316 14.35 -26.56 -8.20
C ASN A 316 14.91 -27.58 -7.22
N ILE A 317 14.03 -28.20 -6.42
CA ILE A 317 14.41 -29.19 -5.42
C ILE A 317 13.64 -30.46 -5.75
N HIS A 318 14.36 -31.54 -6.02
CA HIS A 318 13.76 -32.82 -6.24
C HIS A 318 14.46 -33.90 -5.38
N PHE A 319 13.68 -34.89 -5.02
CA PHE A 319 14.14 -36.00 -4.20
C PHE A 319 14.25 -37.26 -5.04
N THR A 320 15.32 -38.00 -4.84
CA THR A 320 15.53 -39.33 -5.44
C THR A 320 15.49 -40.35 -4.33
N GLU A 321 14.56 -41.30 -4.41
CA GLU A 321 14.48 -42.40 -3.46
C GLU A 321 15.61 -43.39 -3.72
N LEU A 322 16.29 -43.82 -2.67
CA LEU A 322 17.25 -44.90 -2.75
C LEU A 322 16.51 -46.24 -2.72
N PRO A 323 16.81 -47.16 -3.67
CA PRO A 323 16.13 -48.46 -3.75
C PRO A 323 16.17 -49.21 -2.42
N ASP A 324 15.06 -49.86 -2.07
CA ASP A 324 14.88 -50.68 -0.88
C ASP A 324 15.19 -50.04 0.48
N THR A 325 15.21 -48.70 0.51
CA THR A 325 15.44 -47.91 1.72
C THR A 325 14.37 -46.89 1.94
N ASN A 326 14.35 -46.24 3.13
CA ASN A 326 13.52 -45.10 3.43
C ASN A 326 14.35 -43.80 3.38
N LEU A 327 15.34 -43.73 2.49
CA LEU A 327 16.26 -42.61 2.34
C LEU A 327 16.00 -41.85 1.07
N LEU A 328 16.12 -40.51 1.17
CA LEU A 328 15.94 -39.56 0.08
C LEU A 328 17.23 -38.77 -0.15
N ASP A 329 17.75 -38.83 -1.36
CA ASP A 329 18.76 -37.87 -1.81
C ASP A 329 18.09 -36.61 -2.29
N CYS A 330 18.46 -35.46 -1.67
CA CYS A 330 17.93 -34.17 -1.99
C CYS A 330 18.82 -33.45 -3.01
N ASN A 331 18.30 -33.21 -4.20
CA ASN A 331 19.02 -32.52 -5.27
C ASN A 331 18.46 -31.07 -5.37
N ILE A 332 19.27 -30.09 -4.97
CA ILE A 332 18.95 -28.66 -5.04
C ILE A 332 19.65 -28.08 -6.26
N GLN A 333 18.88 -27.79 -7.30
CA GLN A 333 19.35 -27.20 -8.53
C GLN A 333 19.04 -25.68 -8.51
N LEU A 334 20.09 -24.86 -8.67
CA LEU A 334 20.00 -23.41 -8.60
C LEU A 334 20.34 -22.77 -9.95
N SER A 335 19.49 -21.93 -10.47
CA SER A 335 19.80 -21.02 -11.56
C SER A 335 20.14 -19.65 -10.99
N THR A 336 21.27 -19.09 -11.43
CA THR A 336 21.73 -17.79 -10.95
C THR A 336 21.37 -16.68 -11.94
N ASN A 337 21.12 -15.49 -11.41
CA ASN A 337 21.00 -14.27 -12.20
C ASN A 337 22.36 -13.84 -12.74
N LYS A 338 22.36 -13.06 -13.84
CA LYS A 338 23.57 -12.34 -14.24
C LYS A 338 24.03 -11.47 -13.07
N PRO A 339 25.28 -11.57 -12.65
CA PRO A 339 25.75 -10.87 -11.45
C PRO A 339 25.71 -9.34 -11.62
N ASN A 340 26.00 -8.85 -12.82
CA ASN A 340 26.10 -7.43 -13.11
C ASN A 340 24.92 -6.97 -13.96
N THR A 341 24.34 -5.82 -13.60
CA THR A 341 23.28 -5.16 -14.36
C THR A 341 23.55 -3.67 -14.39
N VAL A 342 23.34 -3.03 -15.52
CA VAL A 342 23.35 -1.58 -15.67
C VAL A 342 21.97 -1.16 -16.14
N SER A 343 21.39 -0.16 -15.49
CA SER A 343 20.11 0.41 -15.87
C SER A 343 20.19 1.93 -15.97
N PHE A 344 19.56 2.47 -17.01
CA PHE A 344 19.40 3.89 -17.22
C PHE A 344 17.92 4.26 -17.09
N GLN A 345 17.60 5.25 -16.26
CA GLN A 345 16.24 5.66 -15.97
C GLN A 345 16.11 7.17 -16.17
N PRO A 346 15.45 7.64 -17.26
CA PRO A 346 15.06 9.03 -17.41
C PRO A 346 13.79 9.31 -16.58
N GLU A 347 13.74 10.47 -15.95
CA GLU A 347 12.63 10.91 -15.10
C GLU A 347 12.22 12.33 -15.50
N GLY A 348 10.90 12.60 -15.51
CA GLY A 348 10.38 13.96 -15.50
C GLY A 348 10.13 14.37 -14.06
N THR A 349 10.58 15.54 -13.64
CA THR A 349 10.37 16.07 -12.30
C THR A 349 9.40 17.24 -12.30
N ASN A 350 8.67 17.41 -11.22
CA ASN A 350 7.83 18.56 -10.96
C ASN A 350 7.85 18.85 -9.46
N THR A 351 8.65 19.83 -9.07
CA THR A 351 8.80 20.22 -7.66
C THR A 351 8.07 21.54 -7.43
N ALA A 352 6.95 21.48 -6.73
CA ALA A 352 6.13 22.65 -6.39
C ALA A 352 5.66 23.51 -7.59
N GLY A 353 5.60 22.93 -8.79
CA GLY A 353 5.22 23.61 -10.04
C GLY A 353 6.39 23.88 -10.98
N ASP A 354 7.63 23.73 -10.52
CA ASP A 354 8.82 23.81 -11.35
C ASP A 354 9.02 22.50 -12.11
N LEU A 355 9.06 22.59 -13.43
CA LEU A 355 9.23 21.44 -14.31
C LEU A 355 10.71 21.18 -14.55
N GLY A 356 11.07 19.91 -14.52
CA GLY A 356 12.44 19.50 -14.71
C GLY A 356 12.56 18.11 -15.33
N ALA A 357 13.80 17.71 -15.50
CA ALA A 357 14.19 16.39 -15.95
C ALA A 357 15.33 15.85 -15.08
N ALA A 358 15.32 14.56 -14.82
CA ALA A 358 16.41 13.87 -14.18
C ALA A 358 16.78 12.60 -14.95
N ALA A 359 17.99 12.13 -14.72
CA ALA A 359 18.44 10.85 -15.23
C ALA A 359 19.24 10.13 -14.15
N SER A 360 19.01 8.84 -14.01
CA SER A 360 19.74 7.97 -13.12
C SER A 360 20.42 6.83 -13.88
N LEU A 361 21.70 6.61 -13.63
CA LEU A 361 22.48 5.48 -14.09
C LEU A 361 22.80 4.60 -12.88
N THR A 362 22.30 3.37 -12.86
CA THR A 362 22.50 2.44 -11.75
C THR A 362 23.30 1.22 -12.22
N TYR A 363 24.43 0.98 -11.58
CA TYR A 363 25.14 -0.30 -11.65
C TYR A 363 24.79 -1.15 -10.45
N GLU A 364 24.45 -2.40 -10.67
CA GLU A 364 24.12 -3.37 -9.62
C GLU A 364 24.92 -4.65 -9.80
N ASN A 365 25.62 -5.08 -8.74
CA ASN A 365 26.21 -6.41 -8.63
C ASN A 365 25.49 -7.21 -7.55
N ARG A 366 24.88 -8.34 -7.90
CA ARG A 366 24.02 -9.15 -7.02
C ARG A 366 24.74 -10.29 -6.29
N ASN A 367 26.04 -10.40 -6.44
CA ASN A 367 26.82 -11.48 -5.84
C ASN A 367 28.26 -11.04 -5.55
N LEU A 368 28.45 -9.87 -4.96
CA LEU A 368 29.73 -9.20 -4.80
C LEU A 368 30.81 -10.09 -4.14
N PHE A 369 30.45 -10.76 -3.04
CA PHE A 369 31.34 -11.63 -2.29
C PHE A 369 30.95 -13.10 -2.39
N ARG A 370 30.25 -13.52 -3.42
CA ARG A 370 29.71 -14.87 -3.60
C ARG A 370 28.78 -15.32 -2.45
N GLY A 371 28.16 -14.36 -1.77
CA GLY A 371 27.20 -14.60 -0.68
C GLY A 371 25.84 -14.01 -0.97
N SER A 372 25.60 -13.61 -2.25
CA SER A 372 24.40 -12.88 -2.68
C SER A 372 24.27 -11.51 -2.02
N GLU A 373 25.41 -10.90 -1.64
CA GLU A 373 25.46 -9.49 -1.28
C GLU A 373 25.24 -8.66 -2.54
N THR A 374 24.38 -7.63 -2.43
CA THR A 374 24.07 -6.74 -3.54
C THR A 374 24.72 -5.38 -3.32
N LEU A 375 25.61 -5.01 -4.22
CA LEU A 375 26.14 -3.67 -4.33
C LEU A 375 25.36 -2.92 -5.43
N SER A 376 24.75 -1.80 -5.09
CA SER A 376 24.12 -0.88 -6.02
C SER A 376 24.82 0.47 -5.96
N ILE A 377 25.29 0.97 -7.09
CA ILE A 377 25.87 2.32 -7.21
C ILE A 377 25.00 3.08 -8.21
N GLN A 378 24.41 4.16 -7.75
CA GLN A 378 23.56 5.03 -8.56
C GLN A 378 24.19 6.40 -8.70
N LEU A 379 24.27 6.87 -9.92
CA LEU A 379 24.57 8.25 -10.27
C LEU A 379 23.28 8.92 -10.70
N ARG A 380 22.96 10.07 -10.17
CA ARG A 380 21.77 10.85 -10.51
C ARG A 380 22.17 12.27 -10.87
N ALA A 381 21.56 12.78 -11.95
CA ALA A 381 21.63 14.18 -12.30
C ALA A 381 20.18 14.68 -12.52
N ALA A 382 19.85 15.83 -11.96
CA ALA A 382 18.55 16.46 -12.13
C ALA A 382 18.71 17.95 -12.44
N PHE A 383 17.79 18.46 -13.22
CA PHE A 383 17.70 19.85 -13.63
C PHE A 383 16.24 20.30 -13.56
N GLU A 384 15.98 21.44 -12.90
CA GLU A 384 14.64 22.02 -12.81
C GLU A 384 14.70 23.52 -13.14
N ALA A 385 13.73 23.97 -13.92
CA ALA A 385 13.58 25.39 -14.27
C ALA A 385 12.74 26.08 -13.17
N ILE A 386 13.33 26.99 -12.43
CA ILE A 386 12.67 27.74 -11.35
C ILE A 386 11.78 28.82 -11.96
N THR A 387 10.49 28.80 -11.66
CA THR A 387 9.49 29.74 -12.23
C THR A 387 8.84 30.67 -11.21
N GLY A 388 8.99 30.43 -9.91
CA GLY A 388 8.18 31.06 -8.87
C GLY A 388 8.88 32.00 -7.88
N LEU A 389 10.21 32.19 -7.94
CA LEU A 389 10.93 33.05 -7.02
C LEU A 389 11.10 34.46 -7.61
N GLU A 390 10.60 35.50 -6.93
CA GLU A 390 10.88 36.89 -7.26
C GLU A 390 12.37 37.18 -7.15
N GLY A 391 12.97 37.78 -8.17
CA GLY A 391 14.40 38.09 -8.23
C GLY A 391 15.30 37.03 -8.83
N TYR A 392 14.82 35.79 -9.00
CA TYR A 392 15.58 34.65 -9.55
C TYR A 392 14.92 34.03 -10.78
N GLN A 393 14.13 34.80 -11.54
CA GLN A 393 13.49 34.33 -12.76
C GLN A 393 14.52 33.93 -13.82
N ASN A 394 14.31 32.75 -14.45
CA ASN A 394 15.22 32.16 -15.45
C ASN A 394 16.53 31.58 -14.90
N GLN A 395 16.61 31.31 -13.60
CA GLN A 395 17.70 30.52 -13.04
C GLN A 395 17.27 29.05 -12.83
N ASN A 396 18.25 28.18 -12.79
CA ASN A 396 18.01 26.75 -12.79
C ASN A 396 18.46 26.14 -11.46
N TYR A 397 17.80 25.05 -11.07
CA TYR A 397 18.26 24.17 -10.03
C TYR A 397 18.95 22.97 -10.64
N GLU A 398 20.13 22.67 -10.14
CA GLU A 398 20.92 21.52 -10.54
C GLU A 398 21.20 20.63 -9.33
N GLU A 399 21.01 19.32 -9.51
CA GLU A 399 21.30 18.33 -8.50
C GLU A 399 22.14 17.21 -9.08
N TYR A 400 23.23 16.86 -8.40
CA TYR A 400 24.06 15.72 -8.73
C TYR A 400 24.21 14.84 -7.49
N GLY A 401 23.94 13.55 -7.63
CA GLY A 401 23.98 12.59 -6.53
C GLY A 401 24.73 11.32 -6.89
N ILE A 402 25.46 10.81 -5.92
CA ILE A 402 25.97 9.45 -5.93
C ILE A 402 25.42 8.72 -4.71
N GLU A 403 24.88 7.55 -4.91
CA GLU A 403 24.43 6.65 -3.86
C GLU A 403 25.09 5.28 -4.03
N ALA A 404 25.72 4.78 -2.97
CA ALA A 404 26.26 3.43 -2.89
C ALA A 404 25.51 2.67 -1.78
N LYS A 405 24.93 1.55 -2.13
CA LYS A 405 24.12 0.71 -1.25
C LYS A 405 24.65 -0.71 -1.26
N LEU A 406 25.08 -1.21 -0.11
CA LEU A 406 25.50 -2.59 0.07
C LEU A 406 24.49 -3.33 0.94
N MET A 407 23.78 -4.29 0.35
CA MET A 407 22.77 -5.09 1.01
C MET A 407 23.29 -6.51 1.27
N PHE A 408 23.18 -6.95 2.50
CA PHE A 408 23.49 -8.32 2.92
C PHE A 408 22.18 -9.10 3.09
N PRO A 409 22.05 -10.31 2.50
CA PRO A 409 20.81 -11.10 2.59
C PRO A 409 20.58 -11.72 3.98
N ARG A 410 21.32 -11.28 4.99
CA ARG A 410 21.30 -11.77 6.37
C ARG A 410 21.43 -10.62 7.36
N MET A 411 20.98 -10.85 8.60
CA MET A 411 21.17 -9.90 9.68
C MET A 411 22.63 -9.96 10.19
N ILE A 412 23.36 -8.87 10.03
CA ILE A 412 24.71 -8.69 10.56
C ILE A 412 24.59 -7.94 11.90
N ALA A 413 24.43 -8.68 12.98
CA ALA A 413 24.32 -8.15 14.33
C ALA A 413 25.12 -9.07 15.28
N PRO A 414 26.39 -8.80 15.54
CA PRO A 414 27.27 -9.71 16.29
C PRO A 414 26.83 -9.92 17.74
N PHE A 415 26.10 -8.95 18.31
CA PHE A 415 25.56 -8.96 19.67
C PHE A 415 24.29 -9.80 19.84
N LEU A 416 23.66 -10.27 18.75
CA LEU A 416 22.47 -11.10 18.79
C LEU A 416 22.79 -12.58 18.59
N SER A 417 22.01 -13.46 19.23
CA SER A 417 22.17 -14.90 19.13
C SER A 417 22.02 -15.41 17.68
N ARG A 418 22.72 -16.50 17.34
CA ARG A 418 22.64 -17.11 16.00
C ARG A 418 21.23 -17.58 15.66
N SER A 419 20.51 -18.12 16.66
CA SER A 419 19.13 -18.59 16.49
C SER A 419 18.16 -17.44 16.19
N PHE A 420 18.30 -16.29 16.85
CA PHE A 420 17.51 -15.10 16.57
C PHE A 420 17.78 -14.58 15.17
N ARG A 421 19.03 -14.41 14.79
CA ARG A 421 19.41 -13.92 13.44
C ARG A 421 18.89 -14.79 12.30
N ARG A 422 18.83 -16.11 12.50
CA ARG A 422 18.25 -17.04 11.51
C ARG A 422 16.73 -16.94 11.44
N ARG A 423 16.05 -16.74 12.59
CA ARG A 423 14.57 -16.64 12.63
C ARG A 423 14.03 -15.30 12.17
N SER A 424 14.75 -14.21 12.44
CA SER A 424 14.30 -12.84 12.14
C SER A 424 14.17 -12.55 10.65
N ASN A 425 14.87 -13.33 9.80
CA ASN A 425 14.78 -13.19 8.35
C ASN A 425 15.18 -11.79 7.83
N ALA A 426 15.92 -11.05 8.65
CA ALA A 426 16.30 -9.68 8.40
C ALA A 426 17.48 -9.59 7.42
N ARG A 427 17.46 -8.55 6.60
CA ARG A 427 18.56 -8.10 5.73
C ARG A 427 19.25 -6.93 6.41
N SER A 428 20.55 -6.79 6.19
CA SER A 428 21.31 -5.62 6.63
C SER A 428 21.67 -4.77 5.42
N GLU A 429 21.59 -3.46 5.56
CA GLU A 429 21.90 -2.48 4.52
C GLU A 429 22.90 -1.48 5.07
N LEU A 430 23.98 -1.25 4.33
CA LEU A 430 24.88 -0.13 4.47
C LEU A 430 24.62 0.82 3.31
N LEU A 431 24.25 2.05 3.64
CA LEU A 431 24.00 3.12 2.67
C LEU A 431 25.08 4.19 2.85
N PHE A 432 25.54 4.69 1.73
CA PHE A 432 26.35 5.89 1.64
C PHE A 432 25.83 6.73 0.47
N SER A 433 25.52 7.99 0.69
CA SER A 433 25.13 8.89 -0.40
C SER A 433 25.74 10.27 -0.22
N TYR A 434 26.07 10.90 -1.34
CA TYR A 434 26.53 12.27 -1.41
C TYR A 434 25.76 13.01 -2.48
N ASN A 435 25.10 14.10 -2.09
CA ASN A 435 24.22 14.88 -2.95
C ASN A 435 24.67 16.34 -2.95
N LEU A 436 24.81 16.89 -4.15
CA LEU A 436 25.16 18.27 -4.43
C LEU A 436 23.95 18.97 -5.01
N GLN A 437 23.46 19.98 -4.34
CA GLN A 437 22.34 20.79 -4.75
C GLN A 437 22.81 22.22 -4.97
N ASN A 438 22.70 22.70 -6.19
CA ASN A 438 22.99 24.07 -6.56
C ASN A 438 21.70 24.78 -6.91
N ARG A 439 21.30 25.69 -6.05
CA ARG A 439 20.19 26.63 -6.26
C ARG A 439 20.75 28.06 -6.40
N PRO A 440 20.02 28.95 -7.05
CA PRO A 440 20.42 30.34 -7.13
C PRO A 440 20.60 31.01 -5.78
N GLU A 441 19.85 30.55 -4.76
CA GLU A 441 19.84 31.12 -3.43
C GLU A 441 20.95 30.54 -2.54
N PHE A 442 21.32 29.27 -2.76
CA PHE A 442 22.32 28.55 -1.95
C PHE A 442 22.90 27.33 -2.67
N HIS A 443 24.09 26.95 -2.25
CA HIS A 443 24.65 25.65 -2.56
C HIS A 443 24.61 24.77 -1.32
N ARG A 444 24.15 23.53 -1.46
CA ARG A 444 23.99 22.58 -0.37
C ARG A 444 24.68 21.27 -0.71
N ARG A 445 25.36 20.70 0.25
CA ARG A 445 26.05 19.41 0.17
C ARG A 445 25.50 18.53 1.27
N VAL A 446 24.98 17.36 0.91
CA VAL A 446 24.39 16.43 1.87
C VAL A 446 25.14 15.11 1.79
N LEU A 447 25.76 14.72 2.88
CA LEU A 447 26.39 13.42 3.06
C LEU A 447 25.50 12.59 3.98
N THR A 448 25.06 11.41 3.50
CA THR A 448 24.28 10.47 4.31
C THR A 448 25.04 9.15 4.44
N SER A 449 25.11 8.61 5.65
CA SER A 449 25.61 7.26 5.90
C SER A 449 24.68 6.54 6.87
N ALA A 450 24.23 5.34 6.52
CA ALA A 450 23.26 4.63 7.36
C ALA A 450 23.54 3.13 7.43
N TRP A 451 23.30 2.56 8.62
CA TRP A 451 23.22 1.12 8.84
C TRP A 451 21.79 0.75 9.22
N ARG A 452 21.15 -0.10 8.39
CA ARG A 452 19.72 -0.40 8.50
C ARG A 452 19.47 -1.91 8.50
N TYR A 453 18.39 -2.31 9.18
CA TYR A 453 17.85 -3.67 9.12
C TYR A 453 16.45 -3.64 8.54
N HIS A 454 16.19 -4.56 7.60
CA HIS A 454 14.88 -4.75 6.98
C HIS A 454 14.41 -6.18 7.17
N TRP A 455 13.19 -6.36 7.64
CA TRP A 455 12.55 -7.67 7.64
C TRP A 455 11.05 -7.56 7.32
N SER A 456 10.48 -8.64 6.85
CA SER A 456 9.08 -8.71 6.49
C SER A 456 8.47 -10.04 6.93
N GLU A 457 7.21 -9.99 7.32
CA GLU A 457 6.37 -11.14 7.63
C GLU A 457 5.22 -11.22 6.61
N PRO A 458 5.41 -11.88 5.44
CA PRO A 458 4.42 -11.89 4.36
C PRO A 458 3.06 -12.42 4.79
N TYR A 459 3.03 -13.45 5.65
CA TYR A 459 1.78 -14.02 6.17
C TYR A 459 0.97 -13.04 7.04
N ARG A 460 1.64 -12.07 7.65
CA ARG A 460 1.02 -10.99 8.43
C ARG A 460 0.89 -9.69 7.65
N ASN A 461 1.27 -9.69 6.37
CA ASN A 461 1.29 -8.49 5.52
C ASN A 461 2.06 -7.31 6.14
N SER A 462 3.10 -7.61 6.92
CA SER A 462 3.86 -6.64 7.71
C SER A 462 5.30 -6.54 7.23
N ALA A 463 5.83 -5.32 7.21
CA ALA A 463 7.25 -5.06 6.97
C ALA A 463 7.78 -4.06 8.00
N PHE A 464 9.05 -4.24 8.36
CA PHE A 464 9.73 -3.48 9.40
C PHE A 464 11.07 -2.99 8.88
N ARG A 465 11.47 -1.79 9.31
CA ARG A 465 12.81 -1.24 9.10
C ARG A 465 13.30 -0.64 10.41
N LEU A 466 14.50 -1.00 10.81
CA LEU A 466 15.21 -0.40 11.93
C LEU A 466 16.44 0.32 11.37
N ASP A 467 16.45 1.64 11.44
CA ASP A 467 17.61 2.49 11.15
C ASP A 467 18.42 2.56 12.46
N LEU A 468 19.44 1.71 12.59
CA LEU A 468 20.23 1.62 13.83
C LEU A 468 21.07 2.87 14.03
N ILE A 469 21.76 3.27 12.96
CA ILE A 469 22.55 4.49 12.88
C ILE A 469 22.28 5.09 11.51
N ASP A 470 21.90 6.36 11.49
CA ASP A 470 21.67 7.11 10.28
C ASP A 470 22.22 8.54 10.51
N ILE A 471 23.24 8.89 9.75
CA ILE A 471 23.98 10.14 9.86
C ILE A 471 23.66 10.98 8.63
N ASP A 472 23.15 12.17 8.84
CA ASP A 472 22.98 13.18 7.81
C ASP A 472 23.86 14.39 8.18
N TYR A 473 24.83 14.69 7.34
CA TYR A 473 25.65 15.89 7.42
C TYR A 473 25.31 16.81 6.26
N VAL A 474 24.81 17.99 6.61
CA VAL A 474 24.43 19.05 5.67
C VAL A 474 25.45 20.17 5.81
N HIS A 475 26.06 20.52 4.69
CA HIS A 475 27.00 21.63 4.60
C HIS A 475 26.53 22.64 3.55
N MET A 476 26.58 23.93 3.92
CA MET A 476 26.14 25.05 3.10
C MET A 476 27.35 25.88 2.68
N PRO A 477 28.09 25.48 1.63
CA PRO A 477 29.34 26.16 1.26
C PRO A 477 29.14 27.58 0.74
N TRP A 478 27.96 27.90 0.25
CA TRP A 478 27.65 29.22 -0.28
C TRP A 478 26.17 29.54 -0.14
N ILE A 479 25.91 30.80 0.22
CA ILE A 479 24.58 31.41 0.26
C ILE A 479 24.66 32.75 -0.49
N SER A 480 23.69 33.03 -1.35
CA SER A 480 23.61 34.29 -2.10
C SER A 480 23.71 35.50 -1.16
N PRO A 481 24.62 36.46 -1.42
CA PRO A 481 24.73 37.68 -0.59
C PRO A 481 23.42 38.47 -0.53
N THR A 482 22.68 38.53 -1.64
CA THR A 482 21.35 39.19 -1.71
C THR A 482 20.35 38.47 -0.82
N PHE A 483 20.26 37.13 -0.96
CA PHE A 483 19.38 36.32 -0.14
C PHE A 483 19.76 36.41 1.36
N LYS A 484 21.05 36.39 1.66
CA LYS A 484 21.54 36.54 3.03
C LYS A 484 21.15 37.89 3.63
N LYS A 485 21.35 38.98 2.90
CA LYS A 485 20.99 40.34 3.32
C LYS A 485 19.50 40.49 3.53
N ASP A 486 18.68 40.06 2.56
CA ASP A 486 17.22 40.31 2.55
C ASP A 486 16.47 39.41 3.52
N TYR A 487 16.97 38.19 3.79
CA TYR A 487 16.25 37.19 4.57
C TYR A 487 16.96 36.73 5.85
N LEU A 488 18.30 36.79 5.94
CA LEU A 488 19.04 36.27 7.09
C LEU A 488 19.64 37.35 7.99
N ASP A 489 20.10 38.46 7.43
CA ASP A 489 20.81 39.52 8.16
C ASP A 489 19.92 40.70 8.53
N ASP A 490 18.75 40.85 7.93
CA ASP A 490 17.81 41.92 8.27
C ASP A 490 17.30 41.75 9.71
N VAL A 491 17.64 42.72 10.56
CA VAL A 491 17.32 42.72 12.00
C VAL A 491 15.81 42.79 12.24
N SER A 492 15.04 43.37 11.30
CA SER A 492 13.58 43.42 11.34
C SER A 492 12.92 42.08 10.99
N ASN A 493 13.64 41.24 10.27
CA ASN A 493 13.18 39.93 9.75
C ASN A 493 13.96 38.76 10.37
N ARG A 494 14.34 38.90 11.65
CA ARG A 494 15.08 37.86 12.41
C ARG A 494 14.21 36.62 12.62
N ASN A 495 13.98 35.88 11.55
CA ASN A 495 13.36 34.59 11.63
C ASN A 495 14.38 33.55 12.09
N ALA A 496 14.33 33.20 13.38
CA ALA A 496 15.20 32.19 13.95
C ALA A 496 15.09 30.83 13.22
N ILE A 497 13.91 30.54 12.66
CA ILE A 497 13.65 29.33 11.89
C ILE A 497 14.35 29.40 10.55
N LEU A 498 14.29 30.53 9.87
CA LEU A 498 14.92 30.73 8.57
C LEU A 498 16.44 30.59 8.68
N ARG A 499 17.04 31.30 9.63
CA ARG A 499 18.49 31.26 9.85
C ARG A 499 18.99 29.84 10.11
N TYR A 500 18.29 29.06 10.95
CA TYR A 500 18.64 27.68 11.27
C TYR A 500 18.57 26.74 10.05
N ASN A 501 17.79 27.07 9.02
CA ASN A 501 17.66 26.27 7.80
C ASN A 501 18.86 26.41 6.84
N TYR A 502 19.63 27.47 6.98
CA TYR A 502 20.80 27.78 6.11
C TYR A 502 22.14 27.64 6.84
N GLU A 503 22.17 26.99 7.99
CA GLU A 503 23.37 26.64 8.73
C GLU A 503 23.80 25.19 8.45
N ASP A 504 25.06 24.93 8.69
CA ASP A 504 25.57 23.55 8.67
C ASP A 504 24.87 22.72 9.75
N LEU A 505 24.48 21.50 9.41
CA LEU A 505 23.68 20.67 10.29
C LEU A 505 24.22 19.25 10.35
N PHE A 506 24.31 18.72 11.57
CA PHE A 506 24.65 17.34 11.82
C PHE A 506 23.52 16.63 12.54
N ILE A 507 23.01 15.56 11.94
CA ILE A 507 21.95 14.73 12.50
C ILE A 507 22.45 13.30 12.63
N LEU A 508 22.49 12.76 13.83
CA LEU A 508 22.66 11.34 14.10
C LEU A 508 21.35 10.82 14.67
N LYS A 509 20.67 9.95 13.95
CA LYS A 509 19.36 9.45 14.32
C LYS A 509 19.30 7.93 14.36
N THR A 510 18.39 7.42 15.17
CA THR A 510 17.92 6.04 15.21
C THR A 510 16.42 6.06 14.90
N GLY A 511 15.95 5.16 14.04
CA GLY A 511 14.56 5.14 13.60
C GLY A 511 13.98 3.74 13.53
N PHE A 512 12.66 3.64 13.72
CA PHE A 512 11.91 2.41 13.55
C PHE A 512 10.69 2.67 12.68
N ASN A 513 10.56 1.91 11.61
CA ASN A 513 9.44 1.96 10.69
C ASN A 513 8.68 0.65 10.73
N PHE A 514 7.37 0.73 10.84
CA PHE A 514 6.45 -0.38 10.68
C PHE A 514 5.46 -0.08 9.57
N SER A 515 5.20 -1.06 8.71
CA SER A 515 4.15 -0.99 7.69
C SER A 515 3.36 -2.28 7.64
N TYR A 516 2.04 -2.14 7.54
CA TYR A 516 1.09 -3.23 7.35
C TYR A 516 0.20 -2.90 6.16
N ASN A 517 -0.03 -3.86 5.27
CA ASN A 517 -0.92 -3.64 4.12
C ASN A 517 -1.53 -4.97 3.66
N ASN A 518 -2.85 -5.11 3.82
CA ASN A 518 -3.63 -6.26 3.36
C ASN A 518 -4.54 -5.94 2.15
N GLY A 519 -4.28 -4.83 1.45
CA GLY A 519 -5.08 -4.36 0.32
C GLY A 519 -6.35 -3.60 0.70
N ARG A 520 -6.91 -3.79 1.90
CA ARG A 520 -8.06 -3.02 2.44
C ARG A 520 -7.64 -2.04 3.51
N HIS A 521 -6.68 -2.41 4.33
CA HIS A 521 -6.10 -1.60 5.40
C HIS A 521 -4.62 -1.43 5.13
N ALA A 522 -4.14 -0.21 5.19
CA ALA A 522 -2.73 0.09 5.21
C ALA A 522 -2.44 0.94 6.45
N LEU A 523 -1.42 0.55 7.20
CA LEU A 523 -0.92 1.27 8.37
C LEU A 523 0.57 1.48 8.20
N ARG A 524 1.04 2.70 8.40
CA ARG A 524 2.45 3.04 8.46
C ARG A 524 2.71 3.83 9.72
N THR A 525 3.73 3.44 10.46
CA THR A 525 4.21 4.20 11.61
C THR A 525 5.71 4.41 11.47
N ASN A 526 6.17 5.59 11.83
CA ASN A 526 7.58 5.91 11.88
C ASN A 526 7.87 6.55 13.23
N PHE A 527 8.91 6.08 13.88
CA PHE A 527 9.43 6.66 15.12
C PHE A 527 10.91 6.95 14.92
N GLU A 528 11.35 8.16 15.20
CA GLU A 528 12.71 8.62 14.97
C GLU A 528 13.18 9.43 16.17
N VAL A 529 14.39 9.16 16.62
CA VAL A 529 15.06 9.90 17.70
C VAL A 529 16.43 10.35 17.22
N GLY A 530 16.66 11.64 17.22
CA GLY A 530 17.92 12.25 16.80
C GLY A 530 18.73 12.80 17.98
N GLY A 531 20.07 12.75 17.91
CA GLY A 531 21.00 13.43 18.76
C GLY A 531 21.23 12.87 20.16
N ASN A 532 20.48 11.86 20.61
CA ASN A 532 20.59 11.36 21.99
C ASN A 532 21.94 10.69 22.26
N LEU A 533 22.42 9.88 21.32
CA LEU A 533 23.74 9.23 21.46
C LEU A 533 24.86 10.27 21.51
N LEU A 534 24.79 11.28 20.66
CA LEU A 534 25.77 12.39 20.67
C LEU A 534 25.71 13.18 21.96
N ASN A 535 24.49 13.44 22.48
CA ASN A 535 24.33 14.16 23.74
C ASN A 535 24.91 13.38 24.92
N LEU A 536 24.70 12.06 24.95
CA LEU A 536 25.32 11.19 25.95
C LEU A 536 26.85 11.25 25.86
N LEU A 537 27.42 11.08 24.68
CA LEU A 537 28.87 11.16 24.44
C LEU A 537 29.45 12.52 24.80
N SER A 538 28.79 13.61 24.38
CA SER A 538 29.25 14.98 24.68
C SER A 538 29.27 15.28 26.19
N ARG A 539 28.28 14.77 26.94
CA ARG A 539 28.23 14.90 28.40
C ARG A 539 29.32 14.08 29.09
N THR A 540 29.52 12.83 28.69
CA THR A 540 30.51 11.93 29.29
C THR A 540 31.95 12.36 28.99
N LEU A 541 32.19 12.91 27.81
CA LEU A 541 33.54 13.40 27.39
C LEU A 541 33.81 14.85 27.81
N GLY A 542 32.86 15.52 28.46
CA GLY A 542 33.05 16.91 28.93
C GLY A 542 33.21 17.93 27.80
N SER A 543 32.51 17.71 26.66
CA SER A 543 32.59 18.59 25.49
C SER A 543 32.19 20.02 25.82
N LYS A 544 32.88 21.01 25.23
CA LYS A 544 32.54 22.43 25.41
C LYS A 544 31.26 22.78 24.63
N ARG A 545 30.55 23.79 25.13
CA ARG A 545 29.37 24.35 24.46
C ARG A 545 29.76 25.59 23.67
N ASN A 546 29.01 25.87 22.58
CA ASN A 546 29.16 27.10 21.82
C ASN A 546 28.56 28.31 22.57
N ALA A 547 28.57 29.50 21.97
CA ALA A 547 28.03 30.73 22.56
C ALA A 547 26.49 30.64 22.81
N GLU A 548 25.76 29.83 22.02
CA GLU A 548 24.33 29.58 22.17
C GLU A 548 24.03 28.52 23.24
N GLY A 549 25.03 27.94 23.90
CA GLY A 549 24.88 26.92 24.94
C GLY A 549 24.66 25.51 24.41
N GLN A 550 24.91 25.26 23.12
CA GLN A 550 24.74 23.97 22.47
C GLN A 550 26.09 23.18 22.43
N TYR A 551 26.01 21.89 22.56
CA TYR A 551 27.11 20.99 22.26
C TYR A 551 27.35 20.91 20.75
N THR A 552 28.60 20.90 20.35
CA THR A 552 28.99 20.82 18.93
C THR A 552 29.81 19.56 18.64
N LEU A 553 29.71 19.06 17.43
CA LEU A 553 30.59 18.06 16.84
C LEU A 553 31.22 18.69 15.58
N PHE A 554 32.55 18.69 15.48
CA PHE A 554 33.28 19.40 14.41
C PHE A 554 32.89 20.89 14.27
N ASN A 555 32.64 21.56 15.39
CA ASN A 555 32.14 22.94 15.49
C ASN A 555 30.74 23.19 14.95
N ILE A 556 29.97 22.11 14.67
CA ILE A 556 28.59 22.18 14.18
C ILE A 556 27.64 21.69 15.29
N ALA A 557 26.61 22.46 15.58
CA ALA A 557 25.58 22.07 16.53
C ALA A 557 24.77 20.87 15.96
N TYR A 558 24.70 19.78 16.70
CA TYR A 558 23.90 18.64 16.27
C TYR A 558 22.44 18.76 16.71
N ALA A 559 21.53 18.27 15.86
CA ALA A 559 20.12 18.28 16.14
C ALA A 559 19.73 17.22 17.19
N GLN A 560 18.87 17.62 18.15
CA GLN A 560 18.29 16.70 19.13
C GLN A 560 16.78 16.83 19.13
N TYR A 561 16.08 15.75 18.73
CA TYR A 561 14.64 15.72 18.58
C TYR A 561 14.07 14.30 18.67
N MET A 562 12.76 14.22 18.82
CA MET A 562 11.96 13.02 18.69
C MET A 562 10.83 13.27 17.68
N LYS A 563 10.58 12.33 16.78
CA LYS A 563 9.56 12.42 15.75
C LYS A 563 8.76 11.11 15.70
N ALA A 564 7.44 11.24 15.61
CA ALA A 564 6.53 10.13 15.46
C ALA A 564 5.51 10.45 14.36
N ASP A 565 5.35 9.53 13.40
CA ASP A 565 4.37 9.62 12.33
C ASP A 565 3.46 8.40 12.38
N PHE A 566 2.18 8.61 12.12
CA PHE A 566 1.15 7.60 12.03
C PHE A 566 0.28 7.88 10.81
N ASP A 567 0.21 6.92 9.88
CA ASP A 567 -0.62 6.97 8.69
C ASP A 567 -1.48 5.71 8.61
N TYR A 568 -2.79 5.90 8.52
CA TYR A 568 -3.75 4.82 8.38
C TYR A 568 -4.67 5.06 7.19
N THR A 569 -4.76 4.07 6.31
CA THR A 569 -5.67 4.09 5.17
C THR A 569 -6.61 2.88 5.22
N LYS A 570 -7.89 3.11 4.97
CA LYS A 570 -8.89 2.05 4.85
C LYS A 570 -9.69 2.21 3.57
N GLN A 571 -9.82 1.11 2.82
CA GLN A 571 -10.59 1.08 1.59
C GLN A 571 -11.81 0.19 1.75
N PHE A 572 -12.96 0.73 1.36
CA PHE A 572 -14.26 0.04 1.35
C PHE A 572 -14.73 -0.13 -0.09
N ALA A 573 -14.78 -1.36 -0.58
CA ALA A 573 -15.45 -1.66 -1.84
C ALA A 573 -16.96 -1.55 -1.61
N VAL A 574 -17.58 -0.53 -2.20
CA VAL A 574 -19.06 -0.33 -2.16
C VAL A 574 -19.71 -1.27 -3.18
N ASP A 575 -19.12 -1.39 -4.35
CA ASP A 575 -19.47 -2.35 -5.40
C ASP A 575 -18.24 -2.62 -6.29
N LEU A 576 -18.40 -3.39 -7.37
CA LEU A 576 -17.31 -3.80 -8.26
C LEU A 576 -16.56 -2.64 -8.93
N ARG A 577 -17.13 -1.44 -8.95
CA ARG A 577 -16.58 -0.26 -9.62
C ARG A 577 -16.38 0.94 -8.71
N ASN A 578 -16.90 0.86 -7.49
CA ASN A 578 -16.93 1.98 -6.56
C ASN A 578 -16.20 1.61 -5.27
N VAL A 579 -15.24 2.44 -4.90
CA VAL A 579 -14.44 2.29 -3.68
C VAL A 579 -14.45 3.61 -2.92
N VAL A 580 -14.69 3.56 -1.63
CA VAL A 580 -14.47 4.69 -0.71
C VAL A 580 -13.18 4.44 0.05
N ALA A 581 -12.25 5.37 -0.03
CA ALA A 581 -10.99 5.35 0.71
C ALA A 581 -11.00 6.42 1.79
N PHE A 582 -10.59 6.06 2.98
CA PHE A 582 -10.40 6.94 4.12
C PHE A 582 -8.92 6.95 4.50
N HIS A 583 -8.37 8.11 4.75
CA HIS A 583 -7.00 8.29 5.23
C HIS A 583 -6.99 9.16 6.48
N PHE A 584 -6.15 8.79 7.42
CA PHE A 584 -5.84 9.56 8.63
C PHE A 584 -4.33 9.58 8.83
N GLY A 585 -3.74 10.76 8.85
CA GLY A 585 -2.32 10.99 9.08
C GLY A 585 -2.10 11.93 10.26
N LEU A 586 -1.23 11.54 11.19
CA LEU A 586 -0.81 12.35 12.33
C LEU A 586 0.71 12.29 12.43
N GLY A 587 1.35 13.45 12.47
CA GLY A 587 2.77 13.57 12.69
C GLY A 587 3.07 14.55 13.82
N VAL A 588 4.00 14.21 14.70
CA VAL A 588 4.48 15.07 15.78
C VAL A 588 5.99 14.98 15.87
N ALA A 589 6.65 16.12 15.90
CA ALA A 589 8.09 16.22 16.07
C ALA A 589 8.42 17.24 17.17
N TRP A 590 9.23 16.83 18.13
CA TRP A 590 9.55 17.62 19.32
C TRP A 590 11.06 17.87 19.43
N PRO A 591 11.52 19.13 19.31
CA PRO A 591 12.91 19.48 19.57
C PRO A 591 13.14 19.63 21.09
N TYR A 592 14.24 19.08 21.58
CA TYR A 592 14.62 19.16 23.00
C TYR A 592 16.14 19.18 23.16
N GLY A 593 16.58 19.36 24.38
CA GLY A 593 18.01 19.27 24.78
C GLY A 593 18.89 20.25 24.00
N ASN A 594 19.68 19.76 23.06
CA ASN A 594 20.61 20.54 22.26
C ASN A 594 19.92 21.41 21.18
N SER A 595 18.66 21.12 20.85
CA SER A 595 17.91 21.85 19.80
C SER A 595 16.76 22.67 20.39
N LYS A 596 16.74 23.95 20.07
CA LYS A 596 15.61 24.85 20.38
C LYS A 596 14.50 24.77 19.33
N VAL A 597 14.87 24.50 18.10
CA VAL A 597 14.01 24.46 16.91
C VAL A 597 14.30 23.15 16.16
N LEU A 598 13.29 22.63 15.46
CA LEU A 598 13.47 21.45 14.58
C LEU A 598 14.25 21.81 13.32
N PRO A 599 15.15 20.94 12.85
CA PRO A 599 15.70 21.05 11.49
C PRO A 599 14.57 21.13 10.45
N PHE A 600 14.80 21.92 9.42
CA PHE A 600 13.81 22.12 8.35
C PHE A 600 13.37 20.82 7.69
N GLU A 601 14.30 19.89 7.47
CA GLU A 601 14.06 18.57 6.90
C GLU A 601 13.13 17.69 7.75
N LYS A 602 12.98 18.02 9.02
CA LYS A 602 12.16 17.27 9.98
C LYS A 602 10.81 17.92 10.25
N ARG A 603 10.60 19.17 9.80
CA ARG A 603 9.34 19.87 9.93
C ARG A 603 8.29 19.35 8.97
N TYR A 604 7.06 19.58 9.32
CA TYR A 604 5.91 19.25 8.48
C TYR A 604 5.45 20.47 7.67
N PHE A 605 4.88 20.17 6.53
CA PHE A 605 4.13 21.14 5.71
C PHE A 605 2.82 20.51 5.23
N SER A 606 1.84 21.35 4.88
CA SER A 606 0.53 20.92 4.40
C SER A 606 0.17 21.59 3.08
N GLY A 607 -0.85 21.05 2.41
CA GLY A 607 -1.26 21.40 1.06
C GLY A 607 -0.62 20.49 -0.01
N GLY A 608 -1.07 20.67 -1.24
CA GLY A 608 -0.62 19.87 -2.38
C GLY A 608 -1.42 18.59 -2.60
N ALA A 609 -1.01 17.85 -3.60
CA ALA A 609 -1.75 16.70 -4.14
C ALA A 609 -1.97 15.52 -3.16
N ASN A 610 -1.14 15.40 -2.10
CA ASN A 610 -1.17 14.27 -1.16
C ASN A 610 -1.58 14.65 0.26
N SER A 611 -2.09 15.86 0.47
CA SER A 611 -2.53 16.37 1.77
C SER A 611 -3.89 17.05 1.62
N VAL A 612 -4.03 18.34 1.92
CA VAL A 612 -5.26 19.11 1.75
C VAL A 612 -5.26 19.79 0.39
N ARG A 613 -5.94 19.21 -0.59
CA ARG A 613 -5.88 19.56 -2.03
C ARG A 613 -6.55 20.90 -2.40
N GLY A 614 -7.08 21.66 -1.44
CA GLY A 614 -7.55 23.04 -1.64
C GLY A 614 -6.42 24.06 -1.68
N TRP A 615 -5.20 23.69 -1.28
CA TRP A 615 -4.02 24.54 -1.18
C TRP A 615 -2.86 23.96 -1.99
N ASN A 616 -2.02 24.83 -2.52
CA ASN A 616 -0.76 24.43 -3.11
C ASN A 616 0.19 23.87 -2.04
N VAL A 617 1.28 23.25 -2.46
CA VAL A 617 2.30 22.74 -1.56
C VAL A 617 2.85 23.88 -0.71
N ARG A 618 2.89 23.71 0.63
CA ARG A 618 3.36 24.71 1.59
C ARG A 618 2.56 26.02 1.57
N GLU A 619 1.28 26.01 1.25
CA GLU A 619 0.42 27.19 1.29
C GLU A 619 -0.47 27.22 2.55
N LEU A 620 -0.57 26.09 3.28
CA LEU A 620 -1.48 25.94 4.42
C LEU A 620 -0.73 25.91 5.75
N GLY A 621 -1.17 26.76 6.69
CA GLY A 621 -0.71 26.77 8.08
C GLY A 621 0.64 27.46 8.30
N PRO A 622 1.23 27.36 9.49
CA PRO A 622 0.69 26.68 10.68
C PRO A 622 -0.50 27.41 11.33
N GLY A 623 -1.47 26.64 11.81
CA GLY A 623 -2.65 27.17 12.48
C GLY A 623 -3.39 28.23 11.65
N LYS A 624 -3.45 29.47 12.14
CA LYS A 624 -4.04 30.64 11.46
C LYS A 624 -3.03 31.52 10.71
N PHE A 625 -1.76 31.13 10.71
CA PHE A 625 -0.70 31.93 10.08
C PHE A 625 -0.93 32.07 8.58
N ARG A 626 -0.78 33.30 8.05
CA ARG A 626 -1.06 33.68 6.65
C ARG A 626 0.20 33.90 5.81
N GLY A 627 1.37 33.71 6.37
CA GLY A 627 2.63 34.15 5.79
C GLY A 627 3.03 35.56 6.26
N THR A 628 4.20 36.00 5.86
CA THR A 628 4.75 37.31 6.23
C THR A 628 4.12 38.37 5.35
N ASP A 629 3.62 39.49 5.96
CA ASP A 629 2.92 40.60 5.27
C ASP A 629 1.73 40.16 4.39
N GLY A 630 1.11 39.01 4.72
CA GLY A 630 0.00 38.46 3.96
C GLY A 630 0.37 37.79 2.64
N ARG A 631 1.66 37.66 2.36
CA ARG A 631 2.20 36.88 1.24
C ARG A 631 2.55 35.48 1.70
N ILE A 632 2.42 34.49 0.81
CA ILE A 632 2.81 33.11 1.07
C ILE A 632 4.31 33.04 1.29
N ASP A 633 4.71 32.62 2.48
CA ASP A 633 6.10 32.39 2.83
C ASP A 633 6.35 30.89 2.96
N PHE A 634 6.82 30.27 1.88
CA PHE A 634 7.04 28.81 1.81
C PHE A 634 7.99 28.26 2.87
N ILE A 635 8.81 29.11 3.47
CA ILE A 635 9.80 28.71 4.47
C ILE A 635 9.16 28.71 5.86
N ASN A 636 8.35 29.72 6.16
CA ASN A 636 7.67 29.85 7.44
C ASN A 636 6.37 29.05 7.54
N GLN A 637 5.85 28.56 6.39
CA GLN A 637 4.66 27.70 6.40
C GLN A 637 5.03 26.24 6.68
N THR A 638 5.71 26.02 7.79
CA THR A 638 6.11 24.72 8.32
C THR A 638 5.72 24.60 9.79
N GLY A 639 5.49 23.38 10.26
CA GLY A 639 5.08 23.11 11.64
C GLY A 639 5.81 21.91 12.26
N ASP A 640 5.62 21.76 13.55
CA ASP A 640 6.15 20.66 14.34
C ASP A 640 5.14 19.51 14.47
N MET A 641 3.88 19.78 14.15
CA MET A 641 2.77 18.82 14.18
C MET A 641 1.96 18.93 12.89
N LYS A 642 1.43 17.83 12.40
CA LYS A 642 0.60 17.72 11.20
C LYS A 642 -0.59 16.81 11.47
N LEU A 643 -1.76 17.19 10.95
CA LEU A 643 -2.96 16.37 10.91
C LEU A 643 -3.53 16.40 9.49
N ASP A 644 -3.74 15.24 8.89
CA ASP A 644 -4.43 15.05 7.62
C ASP A 644 -5.57 14.06 7.77
N MET A 645 -6.73 14.38 7.26
CA MET A 645 -7.90 13.51 7.19
C MET A 645 -8.49 13.64 5.78
N ASN A 646 -8.57 12.53 5.06
CA ASN A 646 -9.03 12.53 3.69
C ASN A 646 -10.08 11.44 3.48
N VAL A 647 -11.13 11.78 2.76
CA VAL A 647 -12.14 10.84 2.30
C VAL A 647 -12.25 10.96 0.79
N GLU A 648 -12.11 9.87 0.08
CA GLU A 648 -12.16 9.87 -1.39
C GLU A 648 -13.07 8.75 -1.90
N TRP A 649 -14.11 9.12 -2.64
CA TRP A 649 -14.99 8.19 -3.34
C TRP A 649 -14.54 8.05 -4.79
N ARG A 650 -13.99 6.90 -5.13
CA ARG A 650 -13.46 6.54 -6.45
C ARG A 650 -14.48 5.74 -7.23
N THR A 651 -14.72 6.08 -8.50
CA THR A 651 -15.60 5.36 -9.40
C THR A 651 -14.94 5.11 -10.76
N LEU A 652 -15.01 3.88 -11.26
CA LEU A 652 -14.56 3.55 -12.60
C LEU A 652 -15.55 4.13 -13.61
N LEU A 653 -15.08 5.03 -14.48
CA LEU A 653 -15.89 5.65 -15.52
C LEU A 653 -16.02 4.71 -16.72
N PHE A 654 -14.94 4.53 -17.44
CA PHE A 654 -14.80 3.68 -18.61
C PHE A 654 -13.33 3.35 -18.83
N TRP A 655 -13.05 2.24 -19.47
CA TRP A 655 -11.70 1.76 -19.76
C TRP A 655 -10.80 1.84 -18.51
N LYS A 656 -9.76 2.66 -18.54
CA LYS A 656 -8.82 2.90 -17.42
C LYS A 656 -9.05 4.24 -16.70
N PHE A 657 -10.10 4.98 -17.06
CA PHE A 657 -10.44 6.26 -16.42
C PHE A 657 -11.31 6.05 -15.21
N ASN A 658 -10.90 6.67 -14.10
CA ASN A 658 -11.67 6.76 -12.88
C ASN A 658 -11.93 8.22 -12.54
N ALA A 659 -13.10 8.52 -11.99
CA ALA A 659 -13.34 9.78 -11.30
C ALA A 659 -13.22 9.59 -9.80
N ALA A 660 -12.89 10.67 -9.12
CA ALA A 660 -12.92 10.71 -7.66
C ALA A 660 -13.60 12.00 -7.20
N PHE A 661 -14.44 11.88 -6.18
CA PHE A 661 -14.89 12.99 -5.35
C PHE A 661 -14.17 12.91 -4.02
N PHE A 662 -13.65 14.01 -3.51
CA PHE A 662 -12.89 14.00 -2.27
C PHE A 662 -13.25 15.16 -1.35
N ILE A 663 -13.05 14.90 -0.06
CA ILE A 663 -13.07 15.89 1.01
C ILE A 663 -11.80 15.69 1.81
N ASP A 664 -11.03 16.76 1.96
CA ASP A 664 -9.78 16.77 2.71
C ASP A 664 -9.90 17.75 3.87
N ALA A 665 -9.39 17.38 5.03
CA ALA A 665 -9.34 18.23 6.20
C ALA A 665 -7.99 18.09 6.88
N GLY A 666 -7.41 19.16 7.38
CA GLY A 666 -6.13 19.10 8.07
C GLY A 666 -5.49 20.47 8.27
N ASN A 667 -4.36 20.46 8.93
CA ASN A 667 -3.47 21.62 9.10
C ASN A 667 -2.13 21.15 9.69
N ILE A 668 -1.21 22.09 9.83
CA ILE A 668 0.02 21.95 10.61
C ILE A 668 0.00 22.95 11.76
N TRP A 669 0.79 22.69 12.80
CA TRP A 669 0.94 23.59 13.94
C TRP A 669 2.38 23.55 14.43
N THR A 670 2.79 24.61 15.15
CA THR A 670 4.00 24.60 15.96
C THR A 670 3.67 24.15 17.38
N LEU A 671 4.58 23.45 18.03
CA LEU A 671 4.41 23.04 19.45
C LEU A 671 4.84 24.15 20.41
N LYS A 672 5.70 25.05 19.95
CA LYS A 672 6.13 26.24 20.68
C LYS A 672 5.52 27.48 20.04
N ASP A 673 5.40 28.55 20.81
CA ASP A 673 5.03 29.85 20.28
C ASP A 673 6.26 30.52 19.65
N TYR A 674 6.17 30.81 18.35
CA TYR A 674 7.20 31.51 17.60
C TYR A 674 6.68 32.87 17.17
N ALA A 675 7.44 33.93 17.48
CA ALA A 675 7.03 35.31 17.11
C ALA A 675 6.82 35.47 15.59
N ASP A 676 7.56 34.70 14.79
CA ASP A 676 7.51 34.73 13.33
C ASP A 676 6.32 33.95 12.73
N GLN A 677 5.58 33.21 13.55
CA GLN A 677 4.42 32.40 13.14
C GLN A 677 3.20 32.66 14.06
N PRO A 678 2.71 33.92 14.13
CA PRO A 678 1.64 34.29 15.04
C PRO A 678 0.36 33.47 14.75
N GLY A 679 -0.22 32.86 15.80
CA GLY A 679 -1.41 32.02 15.68
C GLY A 679 -1.11 30.61 15.14
N GLY A 680 0.18 30.23 15.00
CA GLY A 680 0.61 28.91 14.53
C GLY A 680 0.68 27.85 15.63
N GLN A 681 0.65 28.23 16.91
CA GLN A 681 0.81 27.30 18.03
C GLN A 681 -0.39 26.38 18.19
N PHE A 682 -0.13 25.09 18.43
CA PHE A 682 -1.14 24.10 18.76
C PHE A 682 -1.69 24.32 20.16
N LYS A 683 -3.03 24.45 20.26
CA LYS A 683 -3.75 24.51 21.53
C LYS A 683 -4.93 23.53 21.47
N ILE A 684 -4.98 22.61 22.41
CA ILE A 684 -5.96 21.51 22.42
C ILE A 684 -7.43 22.00 22.44
N ASN A 685 -7.68 23.15 23.00
CA ASN A 685 -9.00 23.77 23.07
C ASN A 685 -9.36 24.63 21.84
N GLU A 686 -8.43 24.87 20.91
CA GLU A 686 -8.63 25.75 19.75
C GLU A 686 -8.33 25.08 18.40
N PHE A 687 -7.56 23.97 18.38
CA PHE A 687 -7.05 23.37 17.13
C PHE A 687 -8.16 23.01 16.13
N TYR A 688 -9.33 22.58 16.62
CA TYR A 688 -10.47 22.21 15.77
C TYR A 688 -11.04 23.40 14.99
N LYS A 689 -10.88 24.65 15.49
CA LYS A 689 -11.25 25.89 14.79
C LYS A 689 -10.22 26.30 13.72
N GLN A 690 -9.09 25.63 13.72
CA GLN A 690 -7.99 25.91 12.81
C GLN A 690 -7.86 24.81 11.73
N ILE A 691 -8.77 23.85 11.68
CA ILE A 691 -8.79 22.81 10.66
C ILE A 691 -9.24 23.44 9.34
N ALA A 692 -8.39 23.37 8.33
CA ALA A 692 -8.72 23.72 6.97
C ALA A 692 -9.50 22.57 6.31
N VAL A 693 -10.50 22.90 5.49
CA VAL A 693 -11.30 21.91 4.77
C VAL A 693 -11.32 22.25 3.28
N ALA A 694 -11.12 21.24 2.46
CA ALA A 694 -11.24 21.30 1.01
C ALA A 694 -12.16 20.21 0.48
N TYR A 695 -12.74 20.45 -0.69
CA TYR A 695 -13.48 19.44 -1.45
C TYR A 695 -13.09 19.54 -2.92
N GLY A 696 -13.33 18.49 -3.68
CA GLY A 696 -12.96 18.55 -5.08
C GLY A 696 -13.32 17.33 -5.88
N LEU A 697 -12.96 17.42 -7.15
CA LEU A 697 -13.13 16.37 -8.14
C LEU A 697 -11.79 16.06 -8.78
N GLY A 698 -11.57 14.82 -9.12
CA GLY A 698 -10.36 14.42 -9.80
C GLY A 698 -10.60 13.32 -10.84
N ILE A 699 -9.75 13.31 -11.85
CA ILE A 699 -9.71 12.26 -12.87
C ILE A 699 -8.42 11.46 -12.65
N ARG A 700 -8.54 10.15 -12.76
CA ARG A 700 -7.42 9.20 -12.65
C ARG A 700 -7.36 8.37 -13.92
N LEU A 701 -6.17 8.24 -14.48
CA LEU A 701 -5.86 7.32 -15.57
C LEU A 701 -4.96 6.21 -15.01
N ASN A 702 -5.53 5.02 -14.85
CA ASN A 702 -4.81 3.85 -14.36
C ASN A 702 -4.15 3.12 -15.54
N LEU A 703 -2.84 3.19 -15.64
CA LEU A 703 -2.04 2.57 -16.71
C LEU A 703 -1.40 1.23 -16.28
N ASP A 704 -1.97 0.55 -15.28
CA ASP A 704 -1.54 -0.70 -14.66
C ASP A 704 -0.24 -0.59 -13.84
N TYR A 705 0.80 0.04 -14.39
CA TYR A 705 2.09 0.28 -13.71
C TYR A 705 2.08 1.53 -12.84
N PHE A 706 1.30 2.53 -13.23
CA PHE A 706 1.14 3.78 -12.47
C PHE A 706 -0.20 4.45 -12.76
N VAL A 707 -0.61 5.31 -11.85
CA VAL A 707 -1.85 6.09 -11.96
C VAL A 707 -1.48 7.55 -12.17
N MET A 708 -1.89 8.14 -13.28
CA MET A 708 -1.85 9.59 -13.45
C MET A 708 -3.13 10.20 -12.92
N ARG A 709 -3.04 11.29 -12.21
CA ARG A 709 -4.21 11.99 -11.66
C ARG A 709 -4.13 13.50 -11.87
N LEU A 710 -5.30 14.07 -12.06
CA LEU A 710 -5.51 15.50 -12.11
C LEU A 710 -6.64 15.81 -11.13
N ASP A 711 -6.33 16.56 -10.09
CA ASP A 711 -7.25 16.92 -9.01
C ASP A 711 -7.53 18.43 -9.04
N LEU A 712 -8.81 18.80 -9.07
CA LEU A 712 -9.28 20.18 -8.87
C LEU A 712 -9.84 20.28 -7.45
N GLY A 713 -9.12 20.96 -6.57
CA GLY A 713 -9.53 21.23 -5.20
C GLY A 713 -10.13 22.62 -5.05
N MET A 714 -11.10 22.75 -4.15
CA MET A 714 -11.74 23.99 -3.75
C MET A 714 -11.67 24.13 -2.24
N LYS A 715 -11.28 25.31 -1.75
CA LYS A 715 -11.28 25.62 -0.32
C LYS A 715 -12.72 25.68 0.20
N ALA A 716 -13.01 24.99 1.30
CA ALA A 716 -14.31 25.05 1.98
C ALA A 716 -14.26 25.87 3.26
N VAL A 717 -13.23 25.62 4.10
CA VAL A 717 -12.94 26.37 5.32
C VAL A 717 -11.48 26.78 5.28
N ASN A 718 -11.21 28.08 5.40
CA ASN A 718 -9.86 28.63 5.42
C ASN A 718 -9.57 29.29 6.77
N PRO A 719 -8.80 28.64 7.68
CA PRO A 719 -8.56 29.14 9.02
C PRO A 719 -7.68 30.40 9.09
N ALA A 720 -6.98 30.72 8.02
CA ALA A 720 -6.12 31.91 7.95
C ALA A 720 -6.88 33.24 7.91
N TYR A 721 -8.20 33.21 7.68
CA TYR A 721 -9.04 34.38 7.59
C TYR A 721 -10.07 34.44 8.73
N THR A 722 -10.39 35.64 9.18
CA THR A 722 -11.36 35.92 10.25
C THR A 722 -12.70 36.42 9.72
N THR A 723 -12.73 36.99 8.51
CA THR A 723 -13.95 37.44 7.85
C THR A 723 -14.78 36.28 7.35
N ASN A 724 -16.09 36.24 7.65
CA ASN A 724 -16.98 35.13 7.26
C ASN A 724 -16.92 34.79 5.77
N LYS A 725 -16.77 35.76 4.87
CA LYS A 725 -16.70 35.54 3.43
C LYS A 725 -15.43 34.81 2.98
N GLU A 726 -14.34 34.98 3.70
CA GLU A 726 -13.04 34.38 3.35
C GLU A 726 -12.74 33.14 4.21
N HIS A 727 -13.29 33.12 5.42
CA HIS A 727 -13.19 31.97 6.31
C HIS A 727 -14.02 30.77 5.81
N TYR A 728 -15.20 31.06 5.20
CA TYR A 728 -16.08 30.02 4.63
C TYR A 728 -16.26 30.19 3.11
N PRO A 729 -15.21 29.90 2.29
CA PRO A 729 -15.29 29.96 0.83
C PRO A 729 -16.40 29.07 0.26
N PHE A 730 -16.76 27.98 0.93
CA PHE A 730 -17.87 27.11 0.52
C PHE A 730 -19.20 27.89 0.39
N LEU A 731 -19.47 28.84 1.27
CA LEU A 731 -20.68 29.69 1.23
C LEU A 731 -20.53 30.87 0.26
N HIS A 732 -19.30 31.31 0.00
CA HIS A 732 -19.00 32.49 -0.83
C HIS A 732 -17.87 32.19 -1.82
N PRO A 733 -18.04 31.21 -2.73
CA PRO A 733 -16.94 30.72 -3.58
C PRO A 733 -16.48 31.77 -4.59
N LYS A 734 -15.16 32.02 -4.62
CA LYS A 734 -14.47 32.77 -5.66
C LYS A 734 -13.51 31.84 -6.39
N PHE A 735 -13.91 31.35 -7.57
CA PHE A 735 -13.17 30.34 -8.30
C PHE A 735 -11.70 30.69 -8.58
N GLY A 736 -11.38 31.97 -8.78
CA GLY A 736 -10.00 32.43 -9.00
C GLY A 736 -9.11 32.31 -7.75
N ARG A 737 -9.67 32.56 -6.56
CA ARG A 737 -8.96 32.58 -5.27
C ARG A 737 -8.93 31.20 -4.59
N ASP A 738 -10.05 30.45 -4.70
CA ASP A 738 -10.32 29.32 -3.83
C ASP A 738 -9.99 27.97 -4.48
N ARG A 739 -9.61 27.95 -5.77
CA ARG A 739 -9.23 26.73 -6.49
C ARG A 739 -7.74 26.41 -6.39
N SER A 740 -7.44 25.13 -6.42
CA SER A 740 -6.09 24.60 -6.65
C SER A 740 -6.15 23.43 -7.63
N LEU A 741 -5.22 23.35 -8.56
CA LEU A 741 -5.14 22.28 -9.56
C LEU A 741 -3.85 21.51 -9.35
N HIS A 742 -3.98 20.20 -9.14
CA HIS A 742 -2.85 19.32 -8.89
C HIS A 742 -2.74 18.24 -9.95
N PHE A 743 -1.57 18.13 -10.55
CA PHE A 743 -1.17 16.97 -11.33
C PHE A 743 -0.25 16.10 -10.47
N ALA A 744 -0.48 14.80 -10.42
CA ALA A 744 0.37 13.88 -9.68
C ALA A 744 0.35 12.46 -10.26
N VAL A 745 1.36 11.69 -9.92
CA VAL A 745 1.49 10.27 -10.25
C VAL A 745 1.34 9.44 -8.98
N GLY A 746 0.56 8.37 -9.04
CA GLY A 746 0.17 7.56 -7.89
C GLY A 746 -1.18 7.97 -7.28
N LEU A 747 -1.66 7.17 -6.32
CA LEU A 747 -2.82 7.52 -5.50
C LEU A 747 -2.38 8.46 -4.37
N PRO A 748 -3.28 9.32 -3.83
CA PRO A 748 -2.91 10.27 -2.79
C PRO A 748 -2.57 9.58 -1.45
N PHE A 749 -3.16 8.39 -1.21
CA PHE A 749 -2.96 7.58 -0.02
C PHE A 749 -3.37 6.12 -0.28
#